data_99ff9bec7744586b6ea4b70c4547191d
#
_entry.id   99ff9bec7744586b6ea4b70c4547191d
#
_cell.length_a   1.000
_cell.length_b   1.000
_cell.length_c   1.000
_cell.angle_alpha   90.00
_cell.angle_beta   90.00
_cell.angle_gamma   90.00
#
_symmetry.space_group_name_H-M   'P 1'
#
loop_
_entity.id
_entity.type
_entity.pdbx_description
1 polymer ?
#
loop_
_entity_poly.entity_id
_entity_poly.type
_entity_poly.pdbx_seq_one_letter_code
_entity_poly.pdbx_strand_id
1 'polypeptide(L)'
;MFLKWGHFSYAYRKFIPFVLIGLTLALFGVFGTQLEDRMSQEGWEDPNAASTHAAQIEHEVFGRDKSGDVIVMVNNPQENLEEGRAYVDNLKKTYPDQIAQVNSYFDTQNPNLLNEAGDTAFIAIGLAGDEEQTLKDFRTIQDSLTDTPLDVEVAGATAVADALDSGMAADISRAERAALPLVGLLLLVVFGSVVAAFMPLIVGGLSILGSIGILAILAGFLQVNVFAQAVVTLLGLGLAIDYGLFMVSRFREELDKGRSVKDAVAITTATAGQTVVFSAAMVAVAISGLFIFPQAFLKSVAYGSISAVGLAALLSVTLLPALFGMLGHNIDKWSIRRTKRTARRLEDSWWYRLPKWAMKHAKIMTVAICGLLVALTLPIINISFGGINESYLPPTHETRVAQDKFNEEFPNFRTEPVKLVVENASNEQLVDVIMQVRELDGLTSPMAPSSATVDGTTVLSAGIEDRDDYADIVHELENLNAPEGVNLYVGGTPAMEVESLDALFDKLPWMVIYILVATFVLMALVFGSVVLPMKAILMTVLTLGATLGILTAMFVSGVGAGLLSFSPGPLMSPILVLIIAIIYGLSTDYEVFLVSRMVEARKQGATTDEAINSGTAHTGGIITAAALIMIVVAAAFGFSDIVMMKYIAFGMIFALFIDATIVRMLLVPAVMHLLREDNWWAPKFIHKAYEKMGHGSEPQLEPVAAPESAEEEFDDPAEYAEYEVEEEEETAPEEYSDHDEGPGRSGRTIDDDDSLIPFSELMERLAQERRSLDRAPQRRELPRAKDEDF
;
A
#
# COMPACT_ATOMS: atom_id res chain seq x y z
N MET A 1 -12.59 25.11 12.02
CA MET A 1 -11.53 25.36 11.03
C MET A 1 -11.95 24.88 9.64
N PHE A 2 -12.30 23.63 9.44
CA PHE A 2 -12.65 23.02 8.14
C PHE A 2 -13.86 23.66 7.44
N LEU A 3 -14.90 24.09 8.19
CA LEU A 3 -16.03 24.80 7.61
C LEU A 3 -15.61 26.12 6.93
N LYS A 4 -14.72 26.90 7.61
CA LYS A 4 -14.15 28.13 7.03
C LYS A 4 -13.29 27.83 5.80
N TRP A 5 -12.57 26.70 5.81
CA TRP A 5 -11.78 26.25 4.68
C TRP A 5 -12.66 25.87 3.48
N GLY A 6 -13.80 25.22 3.71
CA GLY A 6 -14.77 24.91 2.65
C GLY A 6 -15.37 26.18 2.04
N HIS A 7 -15.72 27.18 2.86
CA HIS A 7 -16.17 28.48 2.35
C HIS A 7 -15.06 29.22 1.57
N PHE A 8 -13.81 29.15 2.02
CA PHE A 8 -12.67 29.69 1.30
C PHE A 8 -12.50 28.99 -0.06
N SER A 9 -12.50 27.66 -0.09
CA SER A 9 -12.38 26.89 -1.33
C SER A 9 -13.52 27.19 -2.32
N TYR A 10 -14.73 27.40 -1.82
CA TYR A 10 -15.86 27.84 -2.66
C TYR A 10 -15.69 29.26 -3.18
N ALA A 11 -15.25 30.20 -2.34
CA ALA A 11 -15.05 31.59 -2.74
C ALA A 11 -13.99 31.73 -3.85
N TYR A 12 -12.89 30.98 -3.73
CA TYR A 12 -11.78 31.00 -4.68
C TYR A 12 -11.80 29.84 -5.69
N ARG A 13 -12.97 29.20 -5.90
CA ARG A 13 -13.14 28.00 -6.72
C ARG A 13 -12.63 28.09 -8.17
N LYS A 14 -12.57 29.29 -8.74
CA LYS A 14 -12.04 29.50 -10.09
C LYS A 14 -10.52 29.58 -10.11
N PHE A 15 -9.90 30.01 -9.02
CA PHE A 15 -8.46 30.26 -8.93
C PHE A 15 -7.69 29.05 -8.39
N ILE A 16 -8.21 28.37 -7.35
CA ILE A 16 -7.56 27.23 -6.69
C ILE A 16 -7.18 26.10 -7.68
N PRO A 17 -8.08 25.62 -8.57
CA PRO A 17 -7.72 24.56 -9.50
C PRO A 17 -6.59 24.98 -10.44
N PHE A 18 -6.63 26.20 -10.96
CA PHE A 18 -5.59 26.71 -11.84
C PHE A 18 -4.21 26.75 -11.16
N VAL A 19 -4.16 27.24 -9.91
CA VAL A 19 -2.91 27.34 -9.14
C VAL A 19 -2.39 25.94 -8.76
N LEU A 20 -3.23 25.09 -8.20
CA LEU A 20 -2.77 23.77 -7.74
C LEU A 20 -2.38 22.85 -8.90
N ILE A 21 -3.17 22.81 -9.97
CA ILE A 21 -2.84 22.04 -11.16
C ILE A 21 -1.56 22.58 -11.80
N GLY A 22 -1.48 23.92 -11.98
CA GLY A 22 -0.30 24.55 -12.54
C GLY A 22 0.96 24.31 -11.72
N LEU A 23 0.87 24.41 -10.39
CA LEU A 23 1.99 24.14 -9.48
C LEU A 23 2.44 22.67 -9.56
N THR A 24 1.51 21.75 -9.52
CA THR A 24 1.81 20.31 -9.59
C THR A 24 2.45 19.93 -10.92
N LEU A 25 1.90 20.43 -12.04
CA LEU A 25 2.46 20.21 -13.37
C LEU A 25 3.83 20.86 -13.54
N ALA A 26 4.04 22.05 -13.00
CA ALA A 26 5.33 22.73 -13.01
C ALA A 26 6.37 21.95 -12.18
N LEU A 27 5.97 21.45 -10.99
CA LEU A 27 6.83 20.65 -10.13
C LEU A 27 7.29 19.37 -10.84
N PHE A 28 6.37 18.67 -11.49
CA PHE A 28 6.70 17.49 -12.28
C PHE A 28 7.55 17.83 -13.51
N GLY A 29 7.16 18.85 -14.27
CA GLY A 29 7.86 19.22 -15.53
C GLY A 29 9.28 19.72 -15.35
N VAL A 30 9.57 20.39 -14.20
CA VAL A 30 10.91 20.93 -13.90
C VAL A 30 11.80 19.89 -13.23
N PHE A 31 11.26 19.12 -12.30
CA PHE A 31 12.04 18.20 -11.46
C PHE A 31 11.70 16.72 -11.73
N GLY A 32 10.41 16.40 -11.87
CA GLY A 32 9.96 15.01 -11.95
C GLY A 32 10.51 14.24 -13.15
N THR A 33 10.75 14.92 -14.25
CA THR A 33 11.34 14.32 -15.46
C THR A 33 12.82 13.93 -15.30
N GLN A 34 13.45 14.37 -14.22
CA GLN A 34 14.86 14.06 -13.90
C GLN A 34 14.98 13.02 -12.80
N LEU A 35 13.86 12.46 -12.31
CA LEU A 35 13.89 11.52 -11.19
C LEU A 35 14.64 10.25 -11.54
N GLU A 36 14.38 9.69 -12.72
CA GLU A 36 14.99 8.44 -13.18
C GLU A 36 16.53 8.50 -13.21
N ASP A 37 17.08 9.64 -13.64
CA ASP A 37 18.53 9.87 -13.67
C ASP A 37 19.16 10.06 -12.27
N ARG A 38 18.34 10.24 -11.23
CA ARG A 38 18.80 10.56 -9.87
C ARG A 38 18.50 9.47 -8.86
N MET A 39 17.80 8.42 -9.27
CA MET A 39 17.51 7.28 -8.39
C MET A 39 18.68 6.28 -8.43
N SER A 40 18.88 5.61 -7.29
CA SER A 40 19.86 4.56 -7.11
C SER A 40 19.19 3.22 -6.83
N GLN A 41 19.85 2.13 -7.13
CA GLN A 41 19.42 0.79 -6.71
C GLN A 41 19.97 0.37 -5.35
N GLU A 42 20.86 1.15 -4.79
CA GLU A 42 21.53 0.93 -3.51
C GLU A 42 20.68 1.35 -2.32
N GLY A 43 21.27 1.25 -1.14
CA GLY A 43 20.68 1.69 0.13
C GLY A 43 19.91 0.60 0.85
N TRP A 44 20.23 -0.64 0.56
CA TRP A 44 19.71 -1.81 1.24
C TRP A 44 20.47 -2.15 2.52
N GLU A 45 21.74 -1.77 2.55
CA GLU A 45 22.71 -1.97 3.61
C GLU A 45 22.50 -0.99 4.78
N ASP A 46 23.03 -1.36 5.95
CA ASP A 46 23.22 -0.40 7.05
C ASP A 46 24.52 0.40 6.80
N PRO A 47 24.45 1.72 6.60
CA PRO A 47 25.62 2.54 6.37
C PRO A 47 26.59 2.60 7.56
N ASN A 48 26.22 2.10 8.74
CA ASN A 48 27.05 2.06 9.92
C ASN A 48 27.57 0.65 10.25
N ALA A 49 27.27 -0.33 9.40
CA ALA A 49 27.69 -1.72 9.58
C ALA A 49 29.21 -1.89 9.38
N ALA A 50 29.78 -2.93 9.99
CA ALA A 50 31.19 -3.26 9.82
C ALA A 50 31.50 -3.69 8.38
N SER A 51 30.59 -4.39 7.74
CA SER A 51 30.67 -4.77 6.33
C SER A 51 30.72 -3.58 5.37
N THR A 52 29.94 -2.52 5.66
CA THR A 52 29.99 -1.28 4.89
C THR A 52 31.34 -0.58 5.07
N HIS A 53 31.89 -0.62 6.29
CA HIS A 53 33.23 -0.09 6.56
C HIS A 53 34.30 -0.92 5.87
N ALA A 54 34.20 -2.25 5.86
CA ALA A 54 35.11 -3.13 5.10
C ALA A 54 35.09 -2.78 3.60
N ALA A 55 33.94 -2.57 3.02
CA ALA A 55 33.78 -2.17 1.62
C ALA A 55 34.42 -0.80 1.34
N GLN A 56 34.29 0.16 2.28
CA GLN A 56 34.97 1.47 2.15
C GLN A 56 36.50 1.34 2.16
N ILE A 57 37.07 0.57 3.08
CA ILE A 57 38.52 0.31 3.13
C ILE A 57 38.97 -0.35 1.84
N GLU A 58 38.25 -1.38 1.38
CA GLU A 58 38.58 -2.06 0.12
C GLU A 58 38.58 -1.08 -1.05
N HIS A 59 37.54 -0.24 -1.13
CA HIS A 59 37.43 0.77 -2.18
C HIS A 59 38.53 1.84 -2.10
N GLU A 60 38.92 2.31 -0.92
CA GLU A 60 39.96 3.31 -0.73
C GLU A 60 41.34 2.77 -1.13
N VAL A 61 41.63 1.50 -0.81
CA VAL A 61 42.96 0.89 -1.03
C VAL A 61 43.10 0.26 -2.40
N PHE A 62 42.09 -0.47 -2.88
CA PHE A 62 42.14 -1.26 -4.12
C PHE A 62 41.29 -0.69 -5.24
N GLY A 63 40.43 0.29 -4.93
CA GLY A 63 39.38 0.74 -5.84
C GLY A 63 38.19 -0.23 -5.83
N ARG A 64 37.20 0.03 -6.67
CA ARG A 64 36.00 -0.82 -6.78
C ARG A 64 36.36 -2.22 -7.31
N ASP A 65 35.86 -3.26 -6.70
CA ASP A 65 35.90 -4.63 -7.23
C ASP A 65 35.10 -4.70 -8.53
N LYS A 66 35.74 -5.11 -9.59
CA LYS A 66 35.21 -5.15 -10.96
C LYS A 66 35.06 -6.57 -11.48
N SER A 67 35.43 -7.57 -10.68
CA SER A 67 35.59 -8.94 -11.16
C SER A 67 34.26 -9.65 -11.49
N GLY A 68 33.18 -9.24 -10.82
CA GLY A 68 31.85 -9.83 -10.99
C GLY A 68 30.83 -8.97 -11.72
N ASP A 69 31.23 -7.83 -12.32
CA ASP A 69 30.26 -6.91 -12.94
C ASP A 69 29.46 -7.59 -14.05
N VAL A 70 30.13 -8.13 -15.05
CA VAL A 70 29.53 -8.84 -16.18
C VAL A 70 30.31 -10.11 -16.46
N ILE A 71 29.58 -11.20 -16.53
CA ILE A 71 30.13 -12.52 -16.88
C ILE A 71 29.49 -12.96 -18.18
N VAL A 72 30.32 -13.24 -19.18
CA VAL A 72 29.86 -13.82 -20.43
C VAL A 72 30.37 -15.25 -20.51
N MET A 73 29.46 -16.20 -20.37
CA MET A 73 29.74 -17.63 -20.57
C MET A 73 29.70 -17.95 -22.04
N VAL A 74 30.63 -18.76 -22.51
CA VAL A 74 30.75 -19.19 -23.91
C VAL A 74 30.78 -20.70 -23.95
N ASN A 75 29.82 -21.29 -24.64
CA ASN A 75 29.72 -22.74 -24.83
C ASN A 75 30.71 -23.20 -25.92
N ASN A 76 31.27 -24.39 -25.75
CA ASN A 76 32.29 -25.02 -26.64
C ASN A 76 33.49 -24.11 -26.95
N PRO A 77 34.18 -23.58 -25.94
CA PRO A 77 35.20 -22.55 -26.12
C PRO A 77 36.43 -23.05 -26.88
N GLN A 78 36.69 -24.36 -26.80
CA GLN A 78 37.88 -24.95 -27.48
C GLN A 78 37.71 -25.01 -29.01
N GLU A 79 36.48 -25.11 -29.52
CA GLU A 79 36.19 -25.11 -30.94
C GLU A 79 36.21 -23.69 -31.51
N ASN A 80 36.01 -22.67 -30.69
CA ASN A 80 35.80 -21.27 -31.05
C ASN A 80 36.91 -20.33 -30.56
N LEU A 81 38.12 -20.79 -30.38
CA LEU A 81 39.25 -20.03 -29.81
C LEU A 81 39.59 -18.74 -30.56
N GLU A 82 39.61 -18.76 -31.90
CA GLU A 82 39.90 -17.58 -32.72
C GLU A 82 38.77 -16.58 -32.71
N GLU A 83 37.51 -17.10 -32.78
CA GLU A 83 36.32 -16.25 -32.74
C GLU A 83 36.11 -15.60 -31.36
N GLY A 84 36.40 -16.34 -30.27
CA GLY A 84 36.37 -15.84 -28.92
C GLY A 84 37.41 -14.73 -28.68
N ARG A 85 38.66 -14.88 -29.21
CA ARG A 85 39.66 -13.81 -29.16
C ARG A 85 39.21 -12.57 -29.93
N ALA A 86 38.69 -12.77 -31.15
CA ALA A 86 38.21 -11.67 -31.96
C ALA A 86 37.04 -10.94 -31.30
N TYR A 87 36.16 -11.67 -30.63
CA TYR A 87 35.07 -11.11 -29.86
C TYR A 87 35.57 -10.24 -28.69
N VAL A 88 36.48 -10.76 -27.85
CA VAL A 88 37.08 -10.01 -26.75
C VAL A 88 37.82 -8.76 -27.22
N ASP A 89 38.62 -8.89 -28.29
CA ASP A 89 39.35 -7.77 -28.88
C ASP A 89 38.43 -6.69 -29.46
N ASN A 90 37.31 -7.11 -30.06
CA ASN A 90 36.30 -6.19 -30.57
C ASN A 90 35.61 -5.41 -29.45
N LEU A 91 35.22 -6.08 -28.34
CA LEU A 91 34.62 -5.43 -27.17
C LEU A 91 35.57 -4.37 -26.60
N LYS A 92 36.84 -4.73 -26.32
CA LYS A 92 37.83 -3.82 -25.78
C LYS A 92 38.10 -2.62 -26.68
N LYS A 93 38.05 -2.82 -27.99
CA LYS A 93 38.30 -1.76 -28.99
C LYS A 93 37.10 -0.84 -29.19
N THR A 94 35.91 -1.40 -29.14
CA THR A 94 34.65 -0.66 -29.38
C THR A 94 34.24 0.16 -28.17
N TYR A 95 34.50 -0.34 -26.97
CA TYR A 95 34.02 0.24 -25.69
C TYR A 95 35.18 0.52 -24.72
N PRO A 96 36.25 1.28 -25.09
CA PRO A 96 37.42 1.51 -24.26
C PRO A 96 37.10 2.38 -23.03
N ASP A 97 36.02 3.18 -23.05
CA ASP A 97 35.60 4.06 -21.95
C ASP A 97 34.67 3.34 -20.96
N GLN A 98 33.97 2.30 -21.38
CA GLN A 98 33.00 1.54 -20.57
C GLN A 98 33.65 0.32 -19.93
N ILE A 99 34.65 -0.30 -20.59
CA ILE A 99 35.29 -1.53 -20.13
C ILE A 99 36.65 -1.18 -19.53
N ALA A 100 36.78 -1.38 -18.20
CA ALA A 100 38.01 -1.12 -17.48
C ALA A 100 38.98 -2.30 -17.53
N GLN A 101 38.47 -3.52 -17.45
CA GLN A 101 39.27 -4.75 -17.52
C GLN A 101 38.48 -5.89 -18.14
N VAL A 102 39.20 -6.84 -18.73
CA VAL A 102 38.64 -8.10 -19.20
C VAL A 102 39.57 -9.23 -18.81
N ASN A 103 39.05 -10.21 -18.11
CA ASN A 103 39.75 -11.46 -17.82
C ASN A 103 39.07 -12.57 -18.63
N SER A 104 39.77 -13.14 -19.61
CA SER A 104 39.18 -14.04 -20.59
C SER A 104 39.95 -15.33 -20.71
N TYR A 105 39.21 -16.43 -20.78
CA TYR A 105 39.73 -17.72 -21.15
C TYR A 105 40.48 -17.67 -22.50
N PHE A 106 39.97 -16.92 -23.46
CA PHE A 106 40.51 -16.85 -24.83
C PHE A 106 41.88 -16.14 -24.90
N ASP A 107 42.12 -15.20 -23.98
CA ASP A 107 43.43 -14.50 -23.90
C ASP A 107 44.48 -15.34 -23.19
N THR A 108 44.14 -15.96 -22.09
CA THR A 108 45.09 -16.58 -21.16
C THR A 108 45.12 -18.09 -21.23
N GLN A 109 44.07 -18.72 -21.72
CA GLN A 109 43.78 -20.16 -21.64
C GLN A 109 43.96 -20.71 -20.20
N ASN A 110 43.58 -19.86 -19.22
CA ASN A 110 43.62 -20.25 -17.81
C ASN A 110 42.56 -21.35 -17.54
N PRO A 111 43.00 -22.56 -17.10
CA PRO A 111 42.05 -23.64 -16.82
C PRO A 111 41.00 -23.29 -15.77
N ASN A 112 41.23 -22.32 -14.89
CA ASN A 112 40.29 -21.89 -13.87
C ASN A 112 39.09 -21.14 -14.48
N LEU A 113 39.21 -20.63 -15.72
CA LEU A 113 38.11 -19.97 -16.43
C LEU A 113 37.33 -20.92 -17.33
N LEU A 114 37.57 -22.23 -17.20
CA LEU A 114 36.91 -23.32 -17.90
C LEU A 114 36.23 -24.18 -16.85
N ASN A 115 35.03 -24.63 -17.10
CA ASN A 115 34.32 -25.54 -16.18
C ASN A 115 34.98 -26.93 -16.15
N GLU A 116 34.64 -27.76 -15.17
CA GLU A 116 35.19 -29.11 -15.01
C GLU A 116 34.94 -30.02 -16.21
N ALA A 117 33.83 -29.84 -16.93
CA ALA A 117 33.47 -30.60 -18.11
C ALA A 117 34.27 -30.17 -19.35
N GLY A 118 34.87 -28.97 -19.35
CA GLY A 118 35.66 -28.43 -20.45
C GLY A 118 34.83 -27.91 -21.64
N ASP A 119 33.53 -27.75 -21.46
CA ASP A 119 32.58 -27.37 -22.49
C ASP A 119 32.04 -25.94 -22.34
N THR A 120 32.24 -25.30 -21.18
CA THR A 120 31.87 -23.89 -20.96
C THR A 120 33.08 -23.12 -20.39
N ALA A 121 33.38 -21.96 -20.97
CA ALA A 121 34.35 -21.00 -20.42
C ALA A 121 33.70 -19.66 -20.19
N PHE A 122 34.26 -18.82 -19.31
CA PHE A 122 33.71 -17.50 -19.08
C PHE A 122 34.73 -16.39 -19.35
N ILE A 123 34.21 -15.21 -19.61
CA ILE A 123 34.85 -13.92 -19.75
C ILE A 123 34.31 -13.02 -18.65
N ALA A 124 35.15 -12.58 -17.74
CA ALA A 124 34.80 -11.57 -16.74
C ALA A 124 35.16 -10.18 -17.26
N ILE A 125 34.15 -9.31 -17.36
CA ILE A 125 34.27 -7.94 -17.82
C ILE A 125 34.02 -7.01 -16.65
N GLY A 126 35.03 -6.23 -16.29
CA GLY A 126 34.90 -5.18 -15.29
C GLY A 126 34.59 -3.85 -15.97
N LEU A 127 33.50 -3.21 -15.54
CA LEU A 127 33.06 -1.93 -16.08
C LEU A 127 33.82 -0.75 -15.49
N ALA A 128 33.84 0.36 -16.21
CA ALA A 128 34.48 1.60 -15.73
C ALA A 128 33.49 2.35 -14.80
N GLY A 129 34.01 3.34 -14.06
CA GLY A 129 33.19 4.19 -13.22
C GLY A 129 32.86 3.59 -11.84
N ASP A 130 31.98 4.28 -11.15
CA ASP A 130 31.37 3.86 -9.86
C ASP A 130 30.12 2.98 -10.07
N GLU A 131 29.51 2.53 -9.00
CA GLU A 131 28.36 1.63 -9.05
C GLU A 131 27.16 2.22 -9.82
N GLU A 132 26.96 3.54 -9.77
CA GLU A 132 25.90 4.21 -10.53
C GLU A 132 26.21 4.25 -12.03
N GLN A 133 27.48 4.43 -12.40
CA GLN A 133 27.91 4.49 -13.79
C GLN A 133 27.94 3.09 -14.45
N THR A 134 28.21 2.02 -13.68
CA THR A 134 28.29 0.66 -14.24
C THR A 134 27.00 0.21 -14.92
N LEU A 135 25.85 0.56 -14.37
CA LEU A 135 24.56 0.20 -14.97
C LEU A 135 24.35 0.91 -16.33
N LYS A 136 24.77 2.17 -16.43
CA LYS A 136 24.71 2.94 -17.69
C LYS A 136 25.72 2.39 -18.72
N ASP A 137 26.89 2.03 -18.27
CA ASP A 137 27.94 1.41 -19.11
C ASP A 137 27.49 0.04 -19.59
N PHE A 138 26.90 -0.79 -18.72
CA PHE A 138 26.31 -2.07 -19.09
C PHE A 138 25.26 -1.93 -20.18
N ARG A 139 24.30 -1.03 -20.02
CA ARG A 139 23.25 -0.75 -21.02
C ARG A 139 23.82 -0.31 -22.37
N THR A 140 24.99 0.34 -22.34
CA THR A 140 25.67 0.77 -23.56
C THR A 140 26.30 -0.39 -24.33
N ILE A 141 26.81 -1.42 -23.61
CA ILE A 141 27.48 -2.57 -24.21
C ILE A 141 26.59 -3.79 -24.41
N GLN A 142 25.42 -3.86 -23.74
CA GLN A 142 24.56 -5.02 -23.61
C GLN A 142 24.23 -5.70 -24.96
N ASP A 143 23.81 -4.93 -25.93
CA ASP A 143 23.46 -5.45 -27.26
C ASP A 143 24.68 -6.13 -27.94
N SER A 144 25.87 -5.61 -27.72
CA SER A 144 27.12 -6.16 -28.32
C SER A 144 27.64 -7.41 -27.55
N LEU A 145 27.14 -7.68 -26.33
CA LEU A 145 27.50 -8.91 -25.63
C LEU A 145 26.85 -10.14 -26.25
N THR A 146 25.67 -9.98 -26.82
CA THR A 146 24.91 -11.07 -27.46
C THR A 146 24.96 -11.05 -28.98
N ASP A 147 25.40 -9.93 -29.62
CA ASP A 147 25.56 -9.83 -31.07
C ASP A 147 26.90 -10.46 -31.54
N THR A 148 26.95 -11.78 -31.41
CA THR A 148 28.12 -12.59 -31.73
C THR A 148 27.69 -13.93 -32.35
N PRO A 149 28.51 -14.55 -33.24
CA PRO A 149 28.25 -15.92 -33.71
C PRO A 149 28.46 -16.98 -32.65
N LEU A 150 29.10 -16.62 -31.53
CA LEU A 150 29.31 -17.52 -30.39
C LEU A 150 27.99 -17.80 -29.65
N ASP A 151 27.85 -19.00 -29.07
CA ASP A 151 26.77 -19.33 -28.16
C ASP A 151 27.13 -18.81 -26.77
N VAL A 152 26.52 -17.66 -26.43
CA VAL A 152 26.85 -16.89 -25.21
C VAL A 152 25.66 -16.74 -24.29
N GLU A 153 25.92 -16.75 -23.01
CA GLU A 153 24.97 -16.44 -21.94
C GLU A 153 25.58 -15.34 -21.04
N VAL A 154 24.76 -14.32 -20.66
CA VAL A 154 25.22 -13.16 -19.90
C VAL A 154 24.70 -13.23 -18.48
N ALA A 155 25.62 -13.23 -17.53
CA ALA A 155 25.44 -13.22 -16.08
C ALA A 155 26.24 -12.07 -15.44
N GLY A 156 26.32 -12.06 -14.13
CA GLY A 156 27.08 -11.08 -13.34
C GLY A 156 26.18 -10.09 -12.60
N ALA A 157 26.73 -9.48 -11.58
CA ALA A 157 25.97 -8.62 -10.65
C ALA A 157 25.27 -7.46 -11.34
N THR A 158 25.95 -6.77 -12.27
CA THR A 158 25.38 -5.64 -13.02
C THR A 158 24.29 -6.11 -14.02
N ALA A 159 24.46 -7.28 -14.63
CA ALA A 159 23.44 -7.83 -15.53
C ALA A 159 22.15 -8.20 -14.76
N VAL A 160 22.29 -8.79 -13.56
CA VAL A 160 21.15 -9.07 -12.66
C VAL A 160 20.48 -7.78 -12.20
N ALA A 161 21.27 -6.78 -11.80
CA ALA A 161 20.75 -5.47 -11.39
C ALA A 161 20.00 -4.77 -12.52
N ASP A 162 20.50 -4.80 -13.77
CA ASP A 162 19.81 -4.24 -14.93
C ASP A 162 18.50 -4.99 -15.23
N ALA A 163 18.52 -6.32 -15.17
CA ALA A 163 17.32 -7.13 -15.39
C ALA A 163 16.22 -6.85 -14.35
N LEU A 164 16.60 -6.63 -13.09
CA LEU A 164 15.68 -6.22 -12.03
C LEU A 164 15.12 -4.82 -12.26
N ASP A 165 15.97 -3.85 -12.63
CA ASP A 165 15.56 -2.45 -12.85
C ASP A 165 14.66 -2.30 -14.08
N SER A 166 15.10 -2.82 -15.21
CA SER A 166 14.32 -2.78 -16.46
C SER A 166 13.01 -3.54 -16.34
N GLY A 167 13.03 -4.70 -15.66
CA GLY A 167 11.85 -5.49 -15.34
C GLY A 167 10.87 -4.70 -14.48
N MET A 168 11.36 -4.04 -13.44
CA MET A 168 10.54 -3.20 -12.57
C MET A 168 9.93 -2.00 -13.31
N ALA A 169 10.71 -1.28 -14.11
CA ALA A 169 10.22 -0.16 -14.91
C ALA A 169 9.13 -0.60 -15.91
N ALA A 170 9.34 -1.75 -16.58
CA ALA A 170 8.35 -2.35 -17.46
C ALA A 170 7.07 -2.75 -16.72
N ASP A 171 7.20 -3.32 -15.52
CA ASP A 171 6.09 -3.73 -14.66
C ASP A 171 5.26 -2.54 -14.18
N ILE A 172 5.90 -1.47 -13.72
CA ILE A 172 5.22 -0.22 -13.33
C ILE A 172 4.42 0.31 -14.52
N SER A 173 5.05 0.44 -15.69
CA SER A 173 4.37 0.92 -16.91
C SER A 173 3.21 0.03 -17.33
N ARG A 174 3.34 -1.29 -17.22
CA ARG A 174 2.29 -2.28 -17.49
C ARG A 174 1.14 -2.15 -16.50
N ALA A 175 1.47 -2.05 -15.22
CA ALA A 175 0.49 -1.90 -14.14
C ALA A 175 -0.31 -0.60 -14.28
N GLU A 176 0.32 0.53 -14.56
CA GLU A 176 -0.36 1.81 -14.78
C GLU A 176 -1.31 1.77 -15.98
N ARG A 177 -0.86 1.22 -17.10
CA ARG A 177 -1.68 1.08 -18.31
C ARG A 177 -2.91 0.19 -18.11
N ALA A 178 -2.81 -0.84 -17.25
CA ALA A 178 -3.91 -1.73 -16.92
C ALA A 178 -4.81 -1.16 -15.82
N ALA A 179 -4.23 -0.60 -14.76
CA ALA A 179 -4.96 -0.12 -13.58
C ALA A 179 -5.84 1.10 -13.91
N LEU A 180 -5.32 2.10 -14.61
CA LEU A 180 -6.04 3.36 -14.85
C LEU A 180 -7.39 3.17 -15.57
N PRO A 181 -7.49 2.43 -16.71
CA PRO A 181 -8.79 2.20 -17.35
C PRO A 181 -9.74 1.39 -16.48
N LEU A 182 -9.23 0.37 -15.77
CA LEU A 182 -10.05 -0.51 -14.95
C LEU A 182 -10.60 0.21 -13.73
N VAL A 183 -9.77 1.03 -13.07
CA VAL A 183 -10.18 1.91 -11.97
C VAL A 183 -11.20 2.94 -12.45
N GLY A 184 -10.98 3.56 -13.62
CA GLY A 184 -11.94 4.48 -14.23
C GLY A 184 -13.30 3.82 -14.49
N LEU A 185 -13.30 2.59 -14.96
CA LEU A 185 -14.53 1.79 -15.16
C LEU A 185 -15.22 1.49 -13.83
N LEU A 186 -14.46 1.07 -12.80
CA LEU A 186 -15.01 0.79 -11.47
C LEU A 186 -15.61 2.05 -10.83
N LEU A 187 -14.92 3.18 -10.90
CA LEU A 187 -15.44 4.46 -10.42
C LEU A 187 -16.72 4.86 -11.16
N LEU A 188 -16.80 4.60 -12.46
CA LEU A 188 -17.98 4.85 -13.26
C LEU A 188 -19.15 3.95 -12.83
N VAL A 189 -18.90 2.68 -12.50
CA VAL A 189 -19.92 1.77 -11.95
C VAL A 189 -20.38 2.22 -10.57
N VAL A 190 -19.46 2.64 -9.71
CA VAL A 190 -19.72 3.09 -8.33
C VAL A 190 -20.56 4.37 -8.33
N PHE A 191 -20.11 5.38 -9.05
CA PHE A 191 -20.76 6.68 -9.08
C PHE A 191 -21.95 6.75 -10.07
N GLY A 192 -21.92 5.97 -11.14
CA GLY A 192 -22.92 6.00 -12.21
C GLY A 192 -22.91 7.31 -13.03
N SER A 193 -21.90 8.17 -12.89
CA SER A 193 -21.72 9.43 -13.60
C SER A 193 -20.25 9.59 -14.02
N VAL A 194 -20.02 9.99 -15.27
CA VAL A 194 -18.68 10.20 -15.81
C VAL A 194 -17.96 11.33 -15.08
N VAL A 195 -18.64 12.45 -14.83
CA VAL A 195 -18.03 13.60 -14.16
C VAL A 195 -17.65 13.25 -12.73
N ALA A 196 -18.51 12.58 -11.98
CA ALA A 196 -18.21 12.16 -10.61
C ALA A 196 -17.06 11.16 -10.55
N ALA A 197 -16.98 10.20 -11.50
CA ALA A 197 -15.91 9.22 -11.59
C ALA A 197 -14.54 9.85 -11.92
N PHE A 198 -14.56 10.95 -12.68
CA PHE A 198 -13.33 11.62 -13.10
C PHE A 198 -12.68 12.46 -11.98
N MET A 199 -13.45 12.88 -10.95
CA MET A 199 -12.93 13.71 -9.86
C MET A 199 -11.81 13.02 -9.04
N PRO A 200 -11.98 11.79 -8.55
CA PRO A 200 -10.90 11.07 -7.88
C PRO A 200 -9.68 10.80 -8.77
N LEU A 201 -9.88 10.54 -10.07
CA LEU A 201 -8.79 10.31 -11.03
C LEU A 201 -7.93 11.55 -11.24
N ILE A 202 -8.53 12.75 -11.28
CA ILE A 202 -7.77 14.01 -11.34
C ILE A 202 -6.86 14.14 -10.12
N VAL A 203 -7.40 13.89 -8.93
CA VAL A 203 -6.61 13.97 -7.69
C VAL A 203 -5.51 12.93 -7.69
N GLY A 204 -5.81 11.69 -8.09
CA GLY A 204 -4.83 10.61 -8.19
C GLY A 204 -3.67 10.95 -9.12
N GLY A 205 -3.98 11.35 -10.35
CA GLY A 205 -2.96 11.74 -11.33
C GLY A 205 -2.09 12.91 -10.87
N LEU A 206 -2.71 13.95 -10.31
CA LEU A 206 -1.96 15.09 -9.77
C LEU A 206 -1.15 14.72 -8.53
N SER A 207 -1.65 13.81 -7.68
CA SER A 207 -0.91 13.33 -6.52
C SER A 207 0.35 12.58 -6.94
N ILE A 208 0.26 11.69 -7.92
CA ILE A 208 1.42 10.97 -8.45
C ILE A 208 2.43 11.95 -9.03
N LEU A 209 2.00 12.80 -9.98
CA LEU A 209 2.90 13.75 -10.64
C LEU A 209 3.60 14.69 -9.63
N GLY A 210 2.84 15.21 -8.68
CA GLY A 210 3.41 16.09 -7.66
C GLY A 210 4.37 15.37 -6.72
N SER A 211 4.07 14.12 -6.35
CA SER A 211 4.92 13.32 -5.46
C SER A 211 6.22 12.90 -6.15
N ILE A 212 6.16 12.54 -7.43
CA ILE A 212 7.35 12.30 -8.26
C ILE A 212 8.22 13.57 -8.31
N GLY A 213 7.62 14.74 -8.49
CA GLY A 213 8.35 16.01 -8.47
C GLY A 213 9.00 16.32 -7.12
N ILE A 214 8.32 16.04 -6.00
CA ILE A 214 8.88 16.19 -4.65
C ILE A 214 10.03 15.19 -4.45
N LEU A 215 9.82 13.93 -4.84
CA LEU A 215 10.83 12.87 -4.71
C LEU A 215 12.08 13.22 -5.52
N ALA A 216 11.93 13.78 -6.72
CA ALA A 216 13.05 14.23 -7.55
C ALA A 216 13.86 15.39 -6.94
N ILE A 217 13.21 16.28 -6.21
CA ILE A 217 13.90 17.31 -5.42
C ILE A 217 14.70 16.65 -4.29
N LEU A 218 14.08 15.70 -3.56
CA LEU A 218 14.74 15.00 -2.47
C LEU A 218 15.93 14.16 -2.97
N ALA A 219 15.81 13.53 -4.14
CA ALA A 219 16.88 12.77 -4.78
C ALA A 219 18.11 13.64 -5.13
N GLY A 220 17.98 14.95 -5.19
CA GLY A 220 19.13 15.86 -5.33
C GLY A 220 19.96 16.03 -4.05
N PHE A 221 19.48 15.58 -2.89
CA PHE A 221 20.13 15.76 -1.57
C PHE A 221 20.24 14.47 -0.76
N LEU A 222 19.49 13.45 -1.11
CA LEU A 222 19.36 12.18 -0.40
C LEU A 222 19.44 11.04 -1.40
N GLN A 223 19.97 9.91 -0.99
CA GLN A 223 19.89 8.68 -1.77
C GLN A 223 18.42 8.22 -1.83
N VAL A 224 17.90 8.09 -3.03
CA VAL A 224 16.51 7.65 -3.29
C VAL A 224 16.53 6.40 -4.13
N ASN A 225 16.03 5.32 -3.56
CA ASN A 225 15.94 4.03 -4.26
C ASN A 225 14.78 4.00 -5.27
N VAL A 226 14.99 3.31 -6.38
CA VAL A 226 14.01 3.18 -7.49
C VAL A 226 12.66 2.62 -7.05
N PHE A 227 12.62 1.73 -6.06
CA PHE A 227 11.38 1.20 -5.48
C PHE A 227 10.48 2.27 -4.84
N ALA A 228 11.06 3.40 -4.41
CA ALA A 228 10.27 4.49 -3.86
C ALA A 228 9.25 5.02 -4.88
N GLN A 229 9.58 5.06 -6.17
CA GLN A 229 8.68 5.48 -7.22
C GLN A 229 7.49 4.52 -7.38
N ALA A 230 7.74 3.21 -7.36
CA ALA A 230 6.68 2.20 -7.46
C ALA A 230 5.67 2.31 -6.32
N VAL A 231 6.18 2.44 -5.08
CA VAL A 231 5.34 2.58 -3.88
C VAL A 231 4.57 3.90 -3.88
N VAL A 232 5.20 5.00 -4.31
CA VAL A 232 4.56 6.32 -4.47
C VAL A 232 3.41 6.26 -5.46
N THR A 233 3.61 5.62 -6.61
CA THR A 233 2.58 5.45 -7.62
C THR A 233 1.42 4.62 -7.08
N LEU A 234 1.71 3.48 -6.45
CA LEU A 234 0.72 2.56 -5.91
C LEU A 234 -0.12 3.22 -4.80
N LEU A 235 0.53 3.82 -3.80
CA LEU A 235 -0.14 4.47 -2.68
C LEU A 235 -0.77 5.80 -3.08
N GLY A 236 -0.07 6.60 -3.90
CA GLY A 236 -0.54 7.90 -4.36
C GLY A 236 -1.83 7.79 -5.16
N LEU A 237 -1.90 6.82 -6.09
CA LEU A 237 -3.11 6.57 -6.86
C LEU A 237 -4.24 6.04 -5.96
N GLY A 238 -3.96 5.02 -5.18
CA GLY A 238 -4.95 4.34 -4.36
C GLY A 238 -5.60 5.26 -3.34
N LEU A 239 -4.80 5.89 -2.48
CA LEU A 239 -5.30 6.76 -1.41
C LEU A 239 -5.96 8.04 -1.96
N ALA A 240 -5.44 8.62 -3.03
CA ALA A 240 -6.07 9.78 -3.65
C ALA A 240 -7.47 9.46 -4.21
N ILE A 241 -7.63 8.27 -4.80
CA ILE A 241 -8.93 7.79 -5.28
C ILE A 241 -9.88 7.57 -4.10
N ASP A 242 -9.42 6.95 -3.02
CA ASP A 242 -10.22 6.68 -1.83
C ASP A 242 -10.69 7.98 -1.18
N TYR A 243 -9.78 8.94 -0.97
CA TYR A 243 -10.13 10.25 -0.43
C TYR A 243 -11.11 10.99 -1.35
N GLY A 244 -10.86 10.94 -2.66
CA GLY A 244 -11.75 11.50 -3.66
C GLY A 244 -13.13 10.86 -3.65
N LEU A 245 -13.21 9.54 -3.50
CA LEU A 245 -14.46 8.80 -3.43
C LEU A 245 -15.31 9.22 -2.23
N PHE A 246 -14.70 9.36 -1.05
CA PHE A 246 -15.38 9.84 0.15
C PHE A 246 -15.87 11.28 -0.01
N MET A 247 -15.03 12.17 -0.55
CA MET A 247 -15.39 13.58 -0.77
C MET A 247 -16.54 13.74 -1.77
N VAL A 248 -16.48 13.06 -2.92
CA VAL A 248 -17.52 13.09 -3.96
C VAL A 248 -18.83 12.52 -3.43
N SER A 249 -18.76 11.37 -2.73
CA SER A 249 -19.95 10.74 -2.15
C SER A 249 -20.65 11.65 -1.14
N ARG A 250 -19.88 12.30 -0.24
CA ARG A 250 -20.43 13.21 0.76
C ARG A 250 -21.02 14.46 0.12
N PHE A 251 -20.35 15.05 -0.85
CA PHE A 251 -20.86 16.23 -1.56
C PHE A 251 -22.20 15.94 -2.24
N ARG A 252 -22.31 14.79 -2.91
CA ARG A 252 -23.58 14.37 -3.54
C ARG A 252 -24.67 14.13 -2.52
N GLU A 253 -24.35 13.52 -1.37
CA GLU A 253 -25.29 13.33 -0.25
C GLU A 253 -25.87 14.69 0.23
N GLU A 254 -25.02 15.69 0.38
CA GLU A 254 -25.47 17.03 0.83
C GLU A 254 -26.30 17.78 -0.24
N LEU A 255 -26.00 17.58 -1.52
CA LEU A 255 -26.84 18.09 -2.61
C LEU A 255 -28.20 17.39 -2.66
N ASP A 256 -28.24 16.06 -2.45
CA ASP A 256 -29.48 15.27 -2.43
C ASP A 256 -30.41 15.69 -1.27
N LYS A 257 -29.85 16.20 -0.16
CA LYS A 257 -30.60 16.83 0.96
C LYS A 257 -31.15 18.21 0.64
N GLY A 258 -30.98 18.70 -0.59
CA GLY A 258 -31.50 20.00 -1.04
C GLY A 258 -30.69 21.22 -0.57
N ARG A 259 -29.47 21.05 -0.08
CA ARG A 259 -28.59 22.15 0.37
C ARG A 259 -28.07 22.96 -0.82
N SER A 260 -27.77 24.23 -0.57
CA SER A 260 -27.09 25.04 -1.56
C SER A 260 -25.69 24.49 -1.88
N VAL A 261 -25.22 24.69 -3.11
CA VAL A 261 -23.87 24.24 -3.51
C VAL A 261 -22.79 24.78 -2.57
N LYS A 262 -22.93 26.02 -2.10
CA LYS A 262 -22.00 26.62 -1.15
C LYS A 262 -21.97 25.88 0.18
N ASP A 263 -23.14 25.57 0.72
CA ASP A 263 -23.24 24.87 2.01
C ASP A 263 -22.86 23.41 1.88
N ALA A 264 -23.23 22.76 0.79
CA ALA A 264 -22.80 21.39 0.49
C ALA A 264 -21.28 21.27 0.43
N VAL A 265 -20.57 22.21 -0.22
CA VAL A 265 -19.09 22.25 -0.23
C VAL A 265 -18.54 22.47 1.18
N ALA A 266 -19.09 23.41 1.93
CA ALA A 266 -18.61 23.74 3.28
C ALA A 266 -18.78 22.56 4.25
N ILE A 267 -19.93 21.88 4.22
CA ILE A 267 -20.22 20.72 5.08
C ILE A 267 -19.38 19.52 4.67
N THR A 268 -19.25 19.24 3.37
CA THR A 268 -18.40 18.16 2.87
C THR A 268 -16.97 18.34 3.36
N THR A 269 -16.43 19.54 3.28
CA THR A 269 -15.07 19.83 3.77
C THR A 269 -14.98 19.72 5.29
N ALA A 270 -16.02 20.14 6.02
CA ALA A 270 -16.06 20.09 7.48
C ALA A 270 -16.24 18.67 8.03
N THR A 271 -16.83 17.76 7.27
CA THR A 271 -17.08 16.36 7.67
C THR A 271 -16.08 15.40 6.98
N ALA A 272 -16.32 15.05 5.73
CA ALA A 272 -15.46 14.13 4.98
C ALA A 272 -14.02 14.65 4.85
N GLY A 273 -13.83 15.95 4.59
CA GLY A 273 -12.49 16.55 4.48
C GLY A 273 -11.71 16.47 5.80
N GLN A 274 -12.36 16.68 6.93
CA GLN A 274 -11.74 16.51 8.24
C GLN A 274 -11.30 15.06 8.46
N THR A 275 -12.14 14.09 8.11
CA THR A 275 -11.82 12.65 8.23
C THR A 275 -10.63 12.29 7.31
N VAL A 276 -10.60 12.80 6.08
CA VAL A 276 -9.49 12.59 5.13
C VAL A 276 -8.16 13.09 5.71
N VAL A 277 -8.13 14.27 6.33
CA VAL A 277 -6.90 14.81 6.92
C VAL A 277 -6.41 13.95 8.08
N PHE A 278 -7.31 13.48 8.94
CA PHE A 278 -6.92 12.59 10.05
C PHE A 278 -6.46 11.22 9.56
N SER A 279 -7.12 10.66 8.57
CA SER A 279 -6.76 9.43 7.91
C SER A 279 -5.36 9.54 7.30
N ALA A 280 -5.11 10.56 6.50
CA ALA A 280 -3.81 10.84 5.91
C ALA A 280 -2.71 11.01 6.98
N ALA A 281 -3.02 11.67 8.09
CA ALA A 281 -2.08 11.81 9.20
C ALA A 281 -1.73 10.45 9.83
N MET A 282 -2.70 9.54 9.97
CA MET A 282 -2.44 8.20 10.51
C MET A 282 -1.59 7.35 9.57
N VAL A 283 -1.89 7.37 8.27
CA VAL A 283 -1.07 6.69 7.27
C VAL A 283 0.36 7.25 7.26
N ALA A 284 0.49 8.59 7.27
CA ALA A 284 1.80 9.24 7.33
C ALA A 284 2.60 8.88 8.59
N VAL A 285 1.93 8.79 9.76
CA VAL A 285 2.56 8.35 11.02
C VAL A 285 2.97 6.89 10.94
N ALA A 286 2.14 6.01 10.39
CA ALA A 286 2.52 4.61 10.22
C ALA A 286 3.77 4.46 9.33
N ILE A 287 3.79 5.13 8.19
CA ILE A 287 4.93 5.12 7.25
C ILE A 287 6.16 5.80 7.86
N SER A 288 6.01 6.83 8.69
CA SER A 288 7.15 7.50 9.32
C SER A 288 7.92 6.60 10.30
N GLY A 289 7.34 5.48 10.73
CA GLY A 289 8.06 4.44 11.47
C GLY A 289 9.26 3.87 10.70
N LEU A 290 9.25 3.93 9.37
CA LEU A 290 10.38 3.50 8.53
C LEU A 290 11.63 4.37 8.73
N PHE A 291 11.52 5.59 9.24
CA PHE A 291 12.69 6.43 9.54
C PHE A 291 13.54 5.92 10.71
N ILE A 292 13.05 4.95 11.48
CA ILE A 292 13.79 4.34 12.58
C ILE A 292 14.92 3.45 12.07
N PHE A 293 14.78 2.94 10.84
CA PHE A 293 15.76 2.05 10.21
C PHE A 293 16.93 2.83 9.59
N PRO A 294 18.14 2.27 9.60
CA PRO A 294 19.29 2.91 9.01
C PRO A 294 19.28 2.92 7.48
N GLN A 295 18.69 1.90 6.84
CA GLN A 295 18.69 1.69 5.40
C GLN A 295 18.10 2.87 4.62
N ALA A 296 18.82 3.36 3.61
CA ALA A 296 18.38 4.48 2.77
C ALA A 296 17.14 4.13 1.93
N PHE A 297 16.99 2.87 1.52
CA PHE A 297 15.81 2.34 0.84
C PHE A 297 14.52 2.65 1.63
N LEU A 298 14.44 2.23 2.90
CA LEU A 298 13.25 2.43 3.74
C LEU A 298 12.95 3.92 3.96
N LYS A 299 13.98 4.73 4.16
CA LYS A 299 13.84 6.19 4.28
C LYS A 299 13.32 6.83 3.00
N SER A 300 13.82 6.41 1.83
CA SER A 300 13.38 6.95 0.53
C SER A 300 11.92 6.62 0.24
N VAL A 301 11.48 5.40 0.54
CA VAL A 301 10.08 5.01 0.43
C VAL A 301 9.20 5.80 1.42
N ALA A 302 9.68 6.05 2.64
CA ALA A 302 8.96 6.86 3.61
C ALA A 302 8.76 8.31 3.12
N TYR A 303 9.81 8.96 2.62
CA TYR A 303 9.72 10.31 2.05
C TYR A 303 8.72 10.36 0.89
N GLY A 304 8.85 9.46 -0.06
CA GLY A 304 7.96 9.39 -1.22
C GLY A 304 6.50 9.16 -0.83
N SER A 305 6.26 8.17 0.01
CA SER A 305 4.91 7.79 0.42
C SER A 305 4.23 8.85 1.28
N ILE A 306 4.94 9.47 2.24
CA ILE A 306 4.40 10.58 3.05
C ILE A 306 4.07 11.78 2.15
N SER A 307 4.91 12.07 1.16
CA SER A 307 4.66 13.13 0.17
C SER A 307 3.40 12.84 -0.65
N ALA A 308 3.23 11.60 -1.10
CA ALA A 308 2.05 11.17 -1.86
C ALA A 308 0.76 11.26 -1.04
N VAL A 309 0.77 10.75 0.18
CA VAL A 309 -0.36 10.80 1.12
C VAL A 309 -0.73 12.25 1.46
N GLY A 310 0.29 13.07 1.79
CA GLY A 310 0.10 14.47 2.12
C GLY A 310 -0.48 15.28 0.97
N LEU A 311 0.03 15.05 -0.25
CA LEU A 311 -0.45 15.72 -1.45
C LEU A 311 -1.86 15.25 -1.84
N ALA A 312 -2.14 13.95 -1.76
CA ALA A 312 -3.46 13.39 -1.98
C ALA A 312 -4.50 14.01 -1.03
N ALA A 313 -4.18 14.12 0.27
CA ALA A 313 -5.03 14.76 1.25
C ALA A 313 -5.23 16.26 0.97
N LEU A 314 -4.14 16.98 0.68
CA LEU A 314 -4.19 18.41 0.35
C LEU A 314 -5.08 18.69 -0.87
N LEU A 315 -4.90 17.93 -1.95
CA LEU A 315 -5.69 18.05 -3.16
C LEU A 315 -7.16 17.66 -2.90
N SER A 316 -7.41 16.61 -2.14
CA SER A 316 -8.77 16.18 -1.81
C SER A 316 -9.54 17.20 -0.97
N VAL A 317 -8.87 17.94 -0.05
CA VAL A 317 -9.52 18.90 0.84
C VAL A 317 -9.53 20.32 0.28
N THR A 318 -8.76 20.60 -0.76
CA THR A 318 -8.63 21.95 -1.33
C THR A 318 -9.10 22.01 -2.79
N LEU A 319 -8.57 21.13 -3.64
CA LEU A 319 -8.91 21.12 -5.07
C LEU A 319 -10.32 20.60 -5.30
N LEU A 320 -10.69 19.44 -4.72
CA LEU A 320 -12.02 18.87 -4.93
C LEU A 320 -13.14 19.80 -4.47
N PRO A 321 -13.13 20.43 -3.27
CA PRO A 321 -14.14 21.40 -2.88
C PRO A 321 -14.27 22.58 -3.84
N ALA A 322 -13.15 23.06 -4.41
CA ALA A 322 -13.18 24.10 -5.43
C ALA A 322 -13.85 23.59 -6.73
N LEU A 323 -13.51 22.39 -7.19
CA LEU A 323 -14.15 21.78 -8.36
C LEU A 323 -15.65 21.52 -8.12
N PHE A 324 -16.04 21.05 -6.93
CA PHE A 324 -17.45 20.88 -6.55
C PHE A 324 -18.20 22.20 -6.60
N GLY A 325 -17.59 23.29 -6.12
CA GLY A 325 -18.16 24.64 -6.20
C GLY A 325 -18.32 25.15 -7.62
N MET A 326 -17.52 24.67 -8.59
CA MET A 326 -17.65 25.01 -10.01
C MET A 326 -18.70 24.16 -10.72
N LEU A 327 -18.74 22.86 -10.40
CA LEU A 327 -19.65 21.91 -11.05
C LEU A 327 -21.07 21.98 -10.50
N GLY A 328 -21.23 22.16 -9.18
CA GLY A 328 -22.53 22.10 -8.52
C GLY A 328 -23.29 20.82 -8.89
N HIS A 329 -24.54 20.97 -9.30
CA HIS A 329 -25.40 19.84 -9.75
C HIS A 329 -24.90 19.16 -11.04
N ASN A 330 -23.99 19.77 -11.81
CA ASN A 330 -23.39 19.14 -12.99
C ASN A 330 -22.44 17.97 -12.66
N ILE A 331 -22.18 17.70 -11.38
CA ILE A 331 -21.40 16.54 -10.96
C ILE A 331 -22.04 15.22 -11.39
N ASP A 332 -23.36 15.21 -11.56
CA ASP A 332 -24.13 14.06 -12.06
C ASP A 332 -24.33 14.07 -13.57
N LYS A 333 -23.64 14.97 -14.30
CA LYS A 333 -23.73 15.05 -15.76
C LYS A 333 -23.15 13.80 -16.40
N TRP A 334 -23.76 13.37 -17.54
CA TRP A 334 -23.46 12.13 -18.23
C TRP A 334 -23.66 10.89 -17.35
N SER A 335 -24.75 10.89 -16.59
CA SER A 335 -25.15 9.73 -15.79
C SER A 335 -25.59 8.57 -16.70
N ILE A 336 -25.01 7.39 -16.46
CA ILE A 336 -25.36 6.13 -17.16
C ILE A 336 -26.65 5.57 -16.55
N ARG A 337 -26.90 5.82 -15.27
CA ARG A 337 -28.11 5.40 -14.59
C ARG A 337 -29.22 6.41 -14.86
N ARG A 338 -30.15 6.07 -15.74
CA ARG A 338 -31.33 6.88 -16.06
C ARG A 338 -32.41 6.91 -14.97
N THR A 339 -32.33 6.05 -13.98
CA THR A 339 -33.25 5.99 -12.86
C THR A 339 -32.88 7.06 -11.83
N LYS A 340 -33.85 7.93 -11.48
CA LYS A 340 -33.70 8.78 -10.27
C LYS A 340 -33.31 7.87 -9.11
N ARG A 341 -32.38 8.32 -8.30
CA ARG A 341 -32.02 7.64 -7.05
C ARG A 341 -33.28 7.52 -6.19
N THR A 342 -34.02 6.45 -6.35
CA THR A 342 -35.05 6.09 -5.39
C THR A 342 -34.30 5.71 -4.12
N ALA A 343 -34.59 6.45 -3.09
CA ALA A 343 -34.05 6.23 -1.76
C ALA A 343 -34.48 4.83 -1.29
N ARG A 344 -33.61 3.83 -1.40
CA ARG A 344 -33.81 2.51 -0.78
C ARG A 344 -33.82 2.68 0.73
N ARG A 345 -34.72 1.99 1.43
CA ARG A 345 -34.64 1.93 2.89
C ARG A 345 -33.27 1.38 3.29
N LEU A 346 -32.60 2.02 4.23
CA LEU A 346 -31.29 1.59 4.75
C LEU A 346 -31.32 0.12 5.21
N GLU A 347 -32.46 -0.30 5.75
CA GLU A 347 -32.70 -1.64 6.26
C GLU A 347 -32.67 -2.75 5.19
N ASP A 348 -32.93 -2.42 3.92
CA ASP A 348 -32.90 -3.37 2.80
C ASP A 348 -31.50 -3.55 2.23
N SER A 349 -30.56 -2.73 2.66
CA SER A 349 -29.17 -2.81 2.26
C SER A 349 -28.50 -4.06 2.86
N TRP A 350 -27.67 -4.73 2.03
CA TRP A 350 -26.78 -5.80 2.50
C TRP A 350 -25.85 -5.31 3.63
N TRP A 351 -25.39 -4.06 3.55
CA TRP A 351 -24.53 -3.39 4.51
C TRP A 351 -25.20 -3.10 5.87
N TYR A 352 -26.52 -3.21 5.96
CA TYR A 352 -27.29 -3.16 7.21
C TYR A 352 -27.54 -4.58 7.74
N ARG A 353 -27.91 -5.52 6.86
CA ARG A 353 -28.32 -6.88 7.25
C ARG A 353 -27.15 -7.72 7.77
N LEU A 354 -25.96 -7.61 7.13
CA LEU A 354 -24.80 -8.41 7.48
C LEU A 354 -24.24 -8.07 8.87
N PRO A 355 -23.99 -6.81 9.23
CA PRO A 355 -23.59 -6.44 10.61
C PRO A 355 -24.63 -6.80 11.65
N LYS A 356 -25.90 -6.61 11.37
CA LYS A 356 -27.00 -7.02 12.26
C LYS A 356 -26.99 -8.52 12.52
N TRP A 357 -26.75 -9.33 11.50
CA TRP A 357 -26.58 -10.76 11.65
C TRP A 357 -25.34 -11.13 12.46
N ALA A 358 -24.21 -10.47 12.25
CA ALA A 358 -22.97 -10.66 13.00
C ALA A 358 -23.15 -10.32 14.49
N MET A 359 -23.83 -9.20 14.81
CA MET A 359 -24.16 -8.82 16.19
C MET A 359 -25.08 -9.85 16.88
N LYS A 360 -26.07 -10.39 16.16
CA LYS A 360 -26.94 -11.45 16.69
C LYS A 360 -26.15 -12.69 17.13
N HIS A 361 -25.02 -12.99 16.46
CA HIS A 361 -24.18 -14.15 16.76
C HIS A 361 -22.78 -13.72 17.26
N ALA A 362 -22.67 -12.58 17.93
CA ALA A 362 -21.42 -11.87 18.20
C ALA A 362 -20.35 -12.76 18.84
N LYS A 363 -20.65 -13.56 19.85
CA LYS A 363 -19.67 -14.45 20.51
C LYS A 363 -19.08 -15.48 19.55
N ILE A 364 -19.94 -16.13 18.75
CA ILE A 364 -19.51 -17.16 17.80
C ILE A 364 -18.68 -16.52 16.70
N MET A 365 -19.12 -15.37 16.15
CA MET A 365 -18.42 -14.65 15.11
C MET A 365 -17.04 -14.19 15.58
N THR A 366 -16.94 -13.62 16.79
CA THR A 366 -15.66 -13.17 17.33
C THR A 366 -14.70 -14.35 17.48
N VAL A 367 -15.12 -15.45 18.11
CA VAL A 367 -14.24 -16.61 18.31
C VAL A 367 -13.85 -17.27 16.98
N ALA A 368 -14.79 -17.44 16.07
CA ALA A 368 -14.54 -18.10 14.78
C ALA A 368 -13.60 -17.27 13.89
N ILE A 369 -13.83 -15.95 13.80
CA ILE A 369 -12.99 -15.08 12.97
C ILE A 369 -11.60 -14.89 13.59
N CYS A 370 -11.49 -14.65 14.90
CA CYS A 370 -10.19 -14.59 15.57
C CYS A 370 -9.43 -15.92 15.41
N GLY A 371 -10.11 -17.05 15.57
CA GLY A 371 -9.53 -18.39 15.36
C GLY A 371 -9.04 -18.59 13.92
N LEU A 372 -9.82 -18.13 12.93
CA LEU A 372 -9.42 -18.17 11.52
C LEU A 372 -8.18 -17.30 11.25
N LEU A 373 -8.18 -16.06 11.75
CA LEU A 373 -7.04 -15.15 11.56
C LEU A 373 -5.76 -15.69 12.22
N VAL A 374 -5.88 -16.25 13.43
CA VAL A 374 -4.76 -16.91 14.11
C VAL A 374 -4.28 -18.13 13.31
N ALA A 375 -5.20 -18.94 12.77
CA ALA A 375 -4.83 -20.09 11.94
C ALA A 375 -4.09 -19.66 10.67
N LEU A 376 -4.52 -18.56 10.04
CA LEU A 376 -3.83 -17.99 8.87
C LEU A 376 -2.46 -17.40 9.22
N THR A 377 -2.22 -17.05 10.47
CA THR A 377 -0.92 -16.56 10.96
C THR A 377 0.12 -17.69 11.14
N LEU A 378 -0.31 -18.94 11.33
CA LEU A 378 0.59 -20.07 11.63
C LEU A 378 1.76 -20.26 10.65
N PRO A 379 1.60 -20.09 9.33
CA PRO A 379 2.72 -20.25 8.40
C PRO A 379 3.91 -19.30 8.65
N ILE A 380 3.77 -18.23 9.43
CA ILE A 380 4.87 -17.33 9.81
C ILE A 380 6.00 -18.10 10.52
N ILE A 381 5.71 -19.22 11.15
CA ILE A 381 6.74 -20.05 11.82
C ILE A 381 7.83 -20.51 10.83
N ASN A 382 7.49 -20.63 9.55
CA ASN A 382 8.41 -21.05 8.49
C ASN A 382 8.98 -19.85 7.71
N ILE A 383 8.86 -18.64 8.23
CA ILE A 383 9.39 -17.45 7.55
C ILE A 383 10.91 -17.54 7.48
N SER A 384 11.46 -17.30 6.29
CA SER A 384 12.89 -17.13 6.07
C SER A 384 13.12 -15.77 5.41
N PHE A 385 14.31 -15.21 5.64
CA PHE A 385 14.69 -13.90 5.16
C PHE A 385 15.94 -13.98 4.31
N GLY A 386 16.07 -13.13 3.31
CA GLY A 386 17.23 -13.06 2.45
C GLY A 386 17.41 -11.67 1.85
N GLY A 387 18.57 -11.44 1.24
CA GLY A 387 18.93 -10.25 0.51
C GLY A 387 18.44 -10.26 -0.93
N ILE A 388 18.90 -9.26 -1.70
CA ILE A 388 18.55 -9.12 -3.11
C ILE A 388 19.43 -10.03 -3.97
N ASN A 389 18.82 -10.80 -4.87
CA ASN A 389 19.52 -11.72 -5.73
C ASN A 389 18.74 -12.06 -7.01
N GLU A 390 19.32 -12.90 -7.87
CA GLU A 390 18.74 -13.37 -9.13
C GLU A 390 17.39 -14.10 -8.97
N SER A 391 17.12 -14.69 -7.81
CA SER A 391 15.88 -15.45 -7.57
C SER A 391 14.61 -14.58 -7.60
N TYR A 392 14.76 -13.26 -7.52
CA TYR A 392 13.66 -12.30 -7.67
C TYR A 392 13.26 -12.05 -9.12
N LEU A 393 14.08 -12.48 -10.09
CA LEU A 393 13.69 -12.58 -11.49
C LEU A 393 12.82 -13.84 -11.74
N PRO A 394 11.99 -13.86 -12.77
CA PRO A 394 11.28 -15.08 -13.16
C PRO A 394 12.22 -16.27 -13.39
N PRO A 395 11.81 -17.51 -13.07
CA PRO A 395 12.66 -18.68 -13.28
C PRO A 395 13.12 -18.90 -14.71
N THR A 396 12.43 -18.31 -15.67
CA THR A 396 12.71 -18.42 -17.12
C THR A 396 13.44 -17.20 -17.68
N HIS A 397 13.80 -16.24 -16.83
CA HIS A 397 14.52 -15.07 -17.29
C HIS A 397 15.96 -15.42 -17.69
N GLU A 398 16.42 -14.98 -18.86
CA GLU A 398 17.71 -15.34 -19.44
C GLU A 398 18.87 -15.07 -18.47
N THR A 399 18.94 -13.87 -17.92
CA THR A 399 19.98 -13.47 -16.95
C THR A 399 19.98 -14.36 -15.71
N ARG A 400 18.80 -14.72 -15.21
CA ARG A 400 18.69 -15.64 -14.05
C ARG A 400 19.22 -17.03 -14.37
N VAL A 401 18.78 -17.59 -15.49
CA VAL A 401 19.22 -18.92 -15.94
C VAL A 401 20.74 -18.95 -16.12
N ALA A 402 21.30 -17.88 -16.71
CA ALA A 402 22.72 -17.74 -16.88
C ALA A 402 23.46 -17.59 -15.54
N GLN A 403 22.92 -16.83 -14.58
CA GLN A 403 23.52 -16.68 -13.26
C GLN A 403 23.49 -17.98 -12.45
N ASP A 404 22.35 -18.66 -12.44
CA ASP A 404 22.21 -19.96 -11.78
C ASP A 404 23.22 -20.99 -12.36
N LYS A 405 23.35 -21.05 -13.68
CA LYS A 405 24.31 -21.91 -14.37
C LYS A 405 25.76 -21.53 -14.02
N PHE A 406 26.09 -20.24 -14.00
CA PHE A 406 27.40 -19.75 -13.61
C PHE A 406 27.76 -20.16 -12.18
N ASN A 407 26.86 -19.98 -11.24
CA ASN A 407 27.06 -20.34 -9.83
C ASN A 407 27.25 -21.85 -9.63
N GLU A 408 26.61 -22.69 -10.47
CA GLU A 408 26.75 -24.15 -10.46
C GLU A 408 28.06 -24.63 -11.10
N GLU A 409 28.40 -24.07 -12.29
CA GLU A 409 29.58 -24.52 -13.06
C GLU A 409 30.89 -23.93 -12.56
N PHE A 410 30.86 -22.75 -11.90
CA PHE A 410 32.05 -22.03 -11.43
C PHE A 410 31.90 -21.63 -9.94
N PRO A 411 31.79 -22.58 -9.01
CA PRO A 411 31.51 -22.32 -7.60
C PRO A 411 32.57 -21.46 -6.91
N ASN A 412 33.84 -21.51 -7.39
CA ASN A 412 34.94 -20.71 -6.86
C ASN A 412 34.96 -19.24 -7.32
N PHE A 413 34.10 -18.88 -8.28
CA PHE A 413 33.97 -17.52 -8.86
C PHE A 413 32.58 -16.93 -8.63
N ARG A 414 31.88 -17.37 -7.59
CA ARG A 414 30.59 -16.79 -7.24
C ARG A 414 30.69 -15.27 -7.15
N THR A 415 29.68 -14.59 -7.68
CA THR A 415 29.63 -13.12 -7.74
C THR A 415 29.38 -12.47 -6.37
N GLU A 416 29.08 -13.29 -5.35
CA GLU A 416 28.77 -12.85 -3.99
C GLU A 416 29.69 -13.52 -2.96
N PRO A 417 31.02 -13.26 -2.97
CA PRO A 417 31.93 -13.83 -1.99
C PRO A 417 31.82 -13.17 -0.62
N VAL A 418 32.06 -13.94 0.44
CA VAL A 418 32.40 -13.36 1.74
C VAL A 418 33.84 -12.87 1.70
N LYS A 419 34.09 -11.71 2.26
CA LYS A 419 35.40 -11.07 2.29
C LYS A 419 35.85 -10.82 3.72
N LEU A 420 37.15 -10.97 3.97
CA LEU A 420 37.77 -10.56 5.23
C LEU A 420 38.90 -9.55 4.90
N VAL A 421 38.67 -8.30 5.26
CA VAL A 421 39.63 -7.22 5.14
C VAL A 421 40.56 -7.24 6.36
N VAL A 422 41.84 -7.45 6.14
CA VAL A 422 42.88 -7.52 7.15
C VAL A 422 43.77 -6.31 7.02
N GLU A 423 43.74 -5.42 7.99
CA GLU A 423 44.56 -4.20 8.02
C GLU A 423 45.72 -4.26 9.00
N ASN A 424 46.77 -3.58 8.66
CA ASN A 424 47.98 -3.42 9.51
C ASN A 424 48.68 -4.76 9.90
N ALA A 425 48.47 -5.80 9.11
CA ALA A 425 49.08 -7.11 9.40
C ALA A 425 50.50 -7.22 8.82
N SER A 426 51.44 -7.68 9.62
CA SER A 426 52.69 -8.22 9.10
C SER A 426 52.46 -9.55 8.39
N ASN A 427 53.41 -9.97 7.57
CA ASN A 427 53.28 -11.27 6.87
C ASN A 427 53.09 -12.46 7.80
N GLU A 428 53.68 -12.46 9.02
CA GLU A 428 53.52 -13.51 10.01
C GLU A 428 52.08 -13.49 10.58
N GLN A 429 51.59 -12.31 10.92
CA GLN A 429 50.22 -12.14 11.43
C GLN A 429 49.17 -12.48 10.38
N LEU A 430 49.40 -12.13 9.12
CA LEU A 430 48.54 -12.50 8.01
C LEU A 430 48.42 -14.03 7.86
N VAL A 431 49.58 -14.74 7.99
CA VAL A 431 49.56 -16.21 7.97
C VAL A 431 48.75 -16.78 9.14
N ASP A 432 48.87 -16.20 10.35
CA ASP A 432 48.08 -16.61 11.50
C ASP A 432 46.56 -16.44 11.25
N VAL A 433 46.14 -15.33 10.63
CA VAL A 433 44.76 -15.12 10.22
C VAL A 433 44.31 -16.14 9.16
N ILE A 434 45.13 -16.34 8.11
CA ILE A 434 44.83 -17.32 7.08
C ILE A 434 44.71 -18.76 7.66
N MET A 435 45.48 -19.12 8.65
CA MET A 435 45.38 -20.42 9.31
C MET A 435 44.08 -20.54 10.10
N GLN A 436 43.62 -19.47 10.76
CA GLN A 436 42.32 -19.48 11.46
C GLN A 436 41.16 -19.64 10.48
N VAL A 437 41.10 -18.85 9.41
CA VAL A 437 40.00 -18.92 8.41
C VAL A 437 40.04 -20.22 7.59
N ARG A 438 41.14 -20.94 7.56
CA ARG A 438 41.25 -22.20 6.86
C ARG A 438 40.52 -23.36 7.57
N GLU A 439 40.22 -23.21 8.85
CA GLU A 439 39.51 -24.19 9.67
C GLU A 439 37.98 -24.03 9.54
N LEU A 440 37.50 -22.98 8.83
CA LEU A 440 36.08 -22.74 8.65
C LEU A 440 35.46 -23.72 7.65
N ASP A 441 34.36 -24.32 8.04
CA ASP A 441 33.54 -25.21 7.20
C ASP A 441 32.47 -24.40 6.43
N GLY A 442 31.90 -24.94 5.34
CA GLY A 442 30.83 -24.31 4.56
C GLY A 442 31.30 -23.31 3.51
N LEU A 443 32.61 -23.16 3.31
CA LEU A 443 33.17 -22.36 2.21
C LEU A 443 33.39 -23.23 0.98
N THR A 444 33.14 -22.68 -0.22
CA THR A 444 33.39 -23.39 -1.50
C THR A 444 34.85 -23.72 -1.72
N SER A 445 35.75 -22.91 -1.14
CA SER A 445 37.21 -23.08 -1.13
C SER A 445 37.81 -22.37 0.08
N PRO A 446 39.01 -22.75 0.54
CA PRO A 446 39.69 -22.01 1.59
C PRO A 446 39.87 -20.53 1.19
N MET A 447 39.61 -19.59 2.12
CA MET A 447 39.79 -18.15 1.84
C MET A 447 41.24 -17.88 1.37
N ALA A 448 41.31 -17.13 0.30
CA ALA A 448 42.59 -16.77 -0.32
C ALA A 448 42.64 -15.26 -0.59
N PRO A 449 43.85 -14.66 -0.66
CA PRO A 449 43.98 -13.27 -1.05
C PRO A 449 43.42 -13.01 -2.45
N SER A 450 42.44 -12.08 -2.53
CA SER A 450 41.85 -11.68 -3.82
C SER A 450 42.77 -10.77 -4.64
N SER A 451 43.70 -10.09 -3.94
CA SER A 451 44.67 -9.18 -4.53
C SER A 451 45.98 -9.18 -3.74
N ALA A 452 47.05 -8.57 -4.31
CA ALA A 452 48.31 -8.36 -3.60
C ALA A 452 48.09 -7.37 -2.44
N THR A 453 48.75 -7.57 -1.32
CA THR A 453 48.76 -6.66 -0.19
C THR A 453 49.21 -5.26 -0.59
N VAL A 454 48.42 -4.24 -0.26
CA VAL A 454 48.75 -2.82 -0.49
C VAL A 454 48.66 -2.09 0.84
N ASP A 455 49.69 -1.33 1.17
CA ASP A 455 49.76 -0.51 2.40
C ASP A 455 49.41 -1.25 3.69
N GLY A 456 49.75 -2.56 3.77
CA GLY A 456 49.48 -3.42 4.92
C GLY A 456 48.04 -3.94 5.00
N THR A 457 47.23 -3.70 3.95
CA THR A 457 45.87 -4.20 3.82
C THR A 457 45.82 -5.37 2.84
N THR A 458 45.17 -6.45 3.24
CA THR A 458 44.91 -7.65 2.42
C THR A 458 43.42 -8.00 2.50
N VAL A 459 42.83 -8.33 1.36
CA VAL A 459 41.46 -8.86 1.30
C VAL A 459 41.53 -10.34 1.01
N LEU A 460 41.02 -11.16 1.93
CA LEU A 460 40.82 -12.59 1.72
C LEU A 460 39.35 -12.78 1.28
N SER A 461 39.13 -13.69 0.33
CA SER A 461 37.76 -13.97 -0.15
C SER A 461 37.52 -15.44 -0.39
N ALA A 462 36.24 -15.87 -0.21
CA ALA A 462 35.78 -17.20 -0.57
C ALA A 462 34.26 -17.14 -0.88
N GLY A 463 33.77 -18.08 -1.69
CA GLY A 463 32.34 -18.32 -1.79
C GLY A 463 31.80 -19.09 -0.58
N ILE A 464 30.53 -18.97 -0.28
CA ILE A 464 29.84 -19.79 0.71
C ILE A 464 28.99 -20.82 -0.04
N GLU A 465 28.99 -22.09 0.43
CA GLU A 465 28.31 -23.19 -0.27
C GLU A 465 26.80 -23.01 -0.28
N ASP A 466 26.21 -22.71 0.87
CA ASP A 466 24.77 -22.51 1.02
C ASP A 466 24.46 -21.10 1.59
N ARG A 467 23.46 -20.43 1.06
CA ARG A 467 22.99 -19.14 1.58
C ARG A 467 22.43 -19.24 2.99
N ASP A 468 21.88 -20.39 3.36
CA ASP A 468 21.36 -20.62 4.71
C ASP A 468 22.48 -20.55 5.78
N ASP A 469 23.73 -20.76 5.40
CA ASP A 469 24.92 -20.71 6.27
C ASP A 469 25.55 -19.30 6.37
N TYR A 470 25.02 -18.30 5.65
CA TYR A 470 25.57 -16.93 5.65
C TYR A 470 25.74 -16.36 7.04
N ALA A 471 24.72 -16.46 7.89
CA ALA A 471 24.76 -15.90 9.24
C ALA A 471 25.80 -16.61 10.12
N ASP A 472 25.87 -17.94 10.06
CA ASP A 472 26.80 -18.72 10.86
C ASP A 472 28.26 -18.42 10.46
N ILE A 473 28.56 -18.40 9.17
CA ILE A 473 29.91 -18.12 8.66
C ILE A 473 30.34 -16.68 8.94
N VAL A 474 29.46 -15.72 8.73
CA VAL A 474 29.76 -14.30 9.01
C VAL A 474 30.04 -14.12 10.51
N HIS A 475 29.20 -14.63 11.39
CA HIS A 475 29.44 -14.56 12.84
C HIS A 475 30.72 -15.29 13.27
N GLU A 476 31.07 -16.37 12.61
CA GLU A 476 32.31 -17.10 12.89
C GLU A 476 33.54 -16.28 12.48
N LEU A 477 33.48 -15.61 11.34
CA LEU A 477 34.49 -14.66 10.88
C LEU A 477 34.63 -13.43 11.79
N GLU A 478 33.53 -12.89 12.29
CA GLU A 478 33.52 -11.75 13.23
C GLU A 478 34.17 -12.11 14.58
N ASN A 479 34.07 -13.38 14.99
CA ASN A 479 34.62 -13.86 16.24
C ASN A 479 36.08 -14.36 16.15
N LEU A 480 36.77 -14.15 15.01
CA LEU A 480 38.18 -14.50 14.87
C LEU A 480 39.03 -13.69 15.83
N ASN A 481 40.10 -14.33 16.31
CA ASN A 481 41.08 -13.68 17.18
C ASN A 481 42.03 -12.83 16.38
N ALA A 482 41.80 -11.51 16.34
CA ALA A 482 42.72 -10.58 15.69
C ALA A 482 44.08 -10.55 16.41
N PRO A 483 45.22 -10.72 15.71
CA PRO A 483 46.56 -10.53 16.29
C PRO A 483 46.76 -9.09 16.79
N GLU A 484 47.65 -8.87 17.71
CA GLU A 484 47.86 -7.56 18.34
C GLU A 484 48.20 -6.49 17.28
N GLY A 485 47.37 -5.44 17.18
CA GLY A 485 47.56 -4.35 16.24
C GLY A 485 46.95 -4.57 14.85
N VAL A 486 46.35 -5.71 14.59
CA VAL A 486 45.66 -6.05 13.34
C VAL A 486 44.15 -5.77 13.49
N ASN A 487 43.54 -5.14 12.51
CA ASN A 487 42.09 -4.97 12.43
C ASN A 487 41.54 -5.98 11.42
N LEU A 488 40.43 -6.62 11.80
CA LEU A 488 39.68 -7.54 10.93
C LEU A 488 38.29 -6.98 10.71
N TYR A 489 37.87 -6.90 9.45
CA TYR A 489 36.53 -6.49 9.07
C TYR A 489 35.95 -7.51 8.10
N VAL A 490 34.77 -8.06 8.45
CA VAL A 490 34.05 -8.96 7.57
C VAL A 490 33.26 -8.13 6.58
N GLY A 491 33.35 -8.47 5.30
CA GLY A 491 32.70 -7.76 4.22
C GLY A 491 32.16 -8.71 3.14
N GLY A 492 31.83 -8.14 2.01
CA GLY A 492 31.17 -8.86 0.92
C GLY A 492 29.64 -8.92 1.10
N THR A 493 28.95 -9.37 0.05
CA THR A 493 27.47 -9.43 0.03
C THR A 493 26.87 -10.23 1.19
N PRO A 494 27.41 -11.41 1.59
CA PRO A 494 26.87 -12.16 2.72
C PRO A 494 26.90 -11.39 4.04
N ALA A 495 28.02 -10.71 4.34
CA ALA A 495 28.12 -9.91 5.57
C ALA A 495 27.17 -8.71 5.57
N MET A 496 27.07 -7.99 4.44
CA MET A 496 26.13 -6.87 4.29
C MET A 496 24.69 -7.32 4.46
N GLU A 497 24.33 -8.51 3.96
CA GLU A 497 23.00 -9.08 4.10
C GLU A 497 22.69 -9.44 5.57
N VAL A 498 23.60 -10.15 6.25
CA VAL A 498 23.44 -10.55 7.66
C VAL A 498 23.33 -9.34 8.56
N GLU A 499 24.25 -8.38 8.47
CA GLU A 499 24.25 -7.17 9.30
C GLU A 499 23.04 -6.26 9.01
N SER A 500 22.59 -6.19 7.74
CA SER A 500 21.35 -5.46 7.40
C SER A 500 20.12 -6.11 8.02
N LEU A 501 20.06 -7.44 8.05
CA LEU A 501 19.05 -8.21 8.73
C LEU A 501 19.03 -7.94 10.24
N ASP A 502 20.20 -8.01 10.87
CA ASP A 502 20.34 -7.76 12.31
C ASP A 502 19.92 -6.35 12.68
N ALA A 503 20.34 -5.35 11.90
CA ALA A 503 19.92 -3.97 12.07
C ALA A 503 18.39 -3.78 11.93
N LEU A 504 17.76 -4.53 11.01
CA LEU A 504 16.30 -4.51 10.85
C LEU A 504 15.60 -5.11 12.07
N PHE A 505 16.04 -6.30 12.55
CA PHE A 505 15.42 -6.97 13.68
C PHE A 505 15.62 -6.20 14.99
N ASP A 506 16.75 -5.55 15.19
CA ASP A 506 17.00 -4.67 16.33
C ASP A 506 16.05 -3.46 16.36
N LYS A 507 15.70 -2.91 15.21
CA LYS A 507 14.86 -1.70 15.11
C LYS A 507 13.37 -2.02 14.97
N LEU A 508 13.02 -3.20 14.48
CA LEU A 508 11.61 -3.60 14.23
C LEU A 508 10.72 -3.47 15.48
N PRO A 509 11.11 -3.91 16.70
CA PRO A 509 10.28 -3.73 17.89
C PRO A 509 10.01 -2.26 18.18
N TRP A 510 11.00 -1.38 17.98
CA TRP A 510 10.86 0.06 18.21
C TRP A 510 9.92 0.71 17.20
N MET A 511 9.99 0.31 15.93
CA MET A 511 9.03 0.73 14.91
C MET A 511 7.61 0.32 15.29
N VAL A 512 7.42 -0.95 15.65
CA VAL A 512 6.10 -1.47 16.04
C VAL A 512 5.54 -0.71 17.24
N ILE A 513 6.32 -0.51 18.30
CA ILE A 513 5.91 0.26 19.48
C ILE A 513 5.55 1.69 19.08
N TYR A 514 6.39 2.34 18.28
CA TYR A 514 6.14 3.70 17.79
C TYR A 514 4.81 3.80 17.05
N ILE A 515 4.59 2.94 16.06
CA ILE A 515 3.36 2.95 15.26
C ILE A 515 2.14 2.69 16.14
N LEU A 516 2.18 1.71 17.02
CA LEU A 516 1.07 1.38 17.92
C LEU A 516 0.73 2.53 18.87
N VAL A 517 1.74 3.14 19.49
CA VAL A 517 1.54 4.24 20.43
C VAL A 517 1.06 5.50 19.71
N ALA A 518 1.69 5.86 18.60
CA ALA A 518 1.36 7.09 17.87
C ALA A 518 -0.07 7.01 17.27
N THR A 519 -0.45 5.89 16.67
CA THR A 519 -1.80 5.69 16.16
C THR A 519 -2.84 5.58 17.26
N PHE A 520 -2.51 4.92 18.37
CA PHE A 520 -3.36 4.90 19.56
C PHE A 520 -3.68 6.30 20.06
N VAL A 521 -2.67 7.14 20.22
CA VAL A 521 -2.84 8.53 20.70
C VAL A 521 -3.68 9.32 19.70
N LEU A 522 -3.37 9.24 18.41
CA LEU A 522 -4.13 9.95 17.38
C LEU A 522 -5.60 9.53 17.34
N MET A 523 -5.88 8.22 17.35
CA MET A 523 -7.25 7.72 17.35
C MET A 523 -8.00 8.07 18.63
N ALA A 524 -7.34 8.01 19.81
CA ALA A 524 -7.95 8.38 21.08
C ALA A 524 -8.35 9.86 21.10
N LEU A 525 -7.54 10.73 20.49
CA LEU A 525 -7.83 12.15 20.36
C LEU A 525 -8.95 12.42 19.35
N VAL A 526 -9.01 11.67 18.24
CA VAL A 526 -10.04 11.82 17.20
C VAL A 526 -11.41 11.33 17.63
N PHE A 527 -11.47 10.19 18.34
CA PHE A 527 -12.73 9.56 18.73
C PHE A 527 -13.18 9.88 20.15
N GLY A 528 -12.30 10.43 20.97
CA GLY A 528 -12.61 10.70 22.38
C GLY A 528 -12.85 9.42 23.19
N SER A 529 -12.24 8.30 22.80
CA SER A 529 -12.31 7.00 23.46
C SER A 529 -10.93 6.33 23.49
N VAL A 530 -10.69 5.51 24.50
CA VAL A 530 -9.49 4.67 24.65
C VAL A 530 -9.76 3.24 24.14
N VAL A 531 -10.99 2.78 24.29
CA VAL A 531 -11.37 1.40 23.94
C VAL A 531 -11.42 1.21 22.40
N LEU A 532 -11.94 2.20 21.68
CA LEU A 532 -11.98 2.14 20.22
C LEU A 532 -10.60 1.97 19.58
N PRO A 533 -9.57 2.77 19.91
CA PRO A 533 -8.21 2.55 19.41
C PRO A 533 -7.62 1.20 19.79
N MET A 534 -7.80 0.77 21.04
CA MET A 534 -7.26 -0.52 21.49
C MET A 534 -7.85 -1.69 20.71
N LYS A 535 -9.16 -1.67 20.50
CA LYS A 535 -9.86 -2.65 19.65
C LYS A 535 -9.33 -2.61 18.21
N ALA A 536 -9.20 -1.42 17.63
CA ALA A 536 -8.73 -1.23 16.26
C ALA A 536 -7.31 -1.81 16.09
N ILE A 537 -6.40 -1.47 16.98
CA ILE A 537 -5.02 -1.98 16.98
C ILE A 537 -5.00 -3.52 17.05
N LEU A 538 -5.76 -4.11 17.97
CA LEU A 538 -5.80 -5.57 18.09
C LEU A 538 -6.29 -6.25 16.81
N MET A 539 -7.31 -5.70 16.17
CA MET A 539 -7.84 -6.23 14.92
C MET A 539 -6.84 -6.06 13.77
N THR A 540 -6.18 -4.92 13.68
CA THR A 540 -5.15 -4.67 12.67
C THR A 540 -3.96 -5.62 12.84
N VAL A 541 -3.51 -5.87 14.08
CA VAL A 541 -2.43 -6.85 14.35
C VAL A 541 -2.84 -8.26 13.91
N LEU A 542 -4.08 -8.67 14.18
CA LEU A 542 -4.58 -9.98 13.71
C LEU A 542 -4.64 -10.06 12.17
N THR A 543 -5.11 -9.00 11.52
CA THR A 543 -5.14 -8.93 10.04
C THR A 543 -3.74 -8.97 9.46
N LEU A 544 -2.80 -8.23 10.05
CA LEU A 544 -1.41 -8.20 9.63
C LEU A 544 -0.77 -9.59 9.79
N GLY A 545 -0.94 -10.23 10.95
CA GLY A 545 -0.45 -11.59 11.19
C GLY A 545 -1.00 -12.59 10.15
N ALA A 546 -2.31 -12.57 9.91
CA ALA A 546 -2.92 -13.42 8.88
C ALA A 546 -2.35 -13.15 7.48
N THR A 547 -2.14 -11.88 7.12
CA THR A 547 -1.58 -11.49 5.83
C THR A 547 -0.13 -11.96 5.67
N LEU A 548 0.71 -11.77 6.70
CA LEU A 548 2.10 -12.23 6.69
C LEU A 548 2.18 -13.76 6.62
N GLY A 549 1.29 -14.47 7.34
CA GLY A 549 1.21 -15.92 7.24
C GLY A 549 0.82 -16.41 5.84
N ILE A 550 -0.11 -15.73 5.17
CA ILE A 550 -0.46 -16.04 3.78
C ILE A 550 0.73 -15.78 2.85
N LEU A 551 1.44 -14.65 3.02
CA LEU A 551 2.63 -14.33 2.22
C LEU A 551 3.73 -15.38 2.41
N THR A 552 3.99 -15.81 3.65
CA THR A 552 4.95 -16.89 3.95
C THR A 552 4.53 -18.20 3.27
N ALA A 553 3.26 -18.57 3.38
CA ALA A 553 2.76 -19.78 2.72
C ALA A 553 2.90 -19.71 1.18
N MET A 554 2.69 -18.55 0.58
CA MET A 554 2.84 -18.37 -0.86
C MET A 554 4.31 -18.36 -1.29
N PHE A 555 5.08 -17.45 -0.77
CA PHE A 555 6.40 -17.13 -1.32
C PHE A 555 7.54 -17.93 -0.71
N VAL A 556 7.42 -18.35 0.55
CA VAL A 556 8.43 -19.23 1.18
C VAL A 556 8.07 -20.70 0.97
N SER A 557 6.82 -21.10 1.28
CA SER A 557 6.39 -22.49 1.15
C SER A 557 5.92 -22.87 -0.26
N GLY A 558 5.86 -21.93 -1.21
CA GLY A 558 5.59 -22.18 -2.63
C GLY A 558 4.12 -22.40 -3.01
N VAL A 559 3.17 -22.02 -2.16
CA VAL A 559 1.75 -22.16 -2.49
C VAL A 559 1.39 -21.22 -3.64
N GLY A 560 1.08 -21.78 -4.81
CA GLY A 560 0.74 -21.00 -6.01
C GLY A 560 1.92 -20.59 -6.89
N ALA A 561 3.14 -21.01 -6.58
CA ALA A 561 4.35 -20.65 -7.32
C ALA A 561 4.26 -20.95 -8.82
N GLY A 562 3.77 -22.14 -9.19
CA GLY A 562 3.61 -22.51 -10.60
C GLY A 562 2.55 -21.71 -11.37
N LEU A 563 1.53 -21.17 -10.66
CA LEU A 563 0.49 -20.33 -11.28
C LEU A 563 1.00 -18.90 -11.53
N LEU A 564 1.85 -18.40 -10.64
CA LEU A 564 2.33 -17.02 -10.64
C LEU A 564 3.75 -16.88 -11.19
N SER A 565 4.36 -17.99 -11.66
CA SER A 565 5.69 -18.04 -12.27
C SER A 565 6.77 -17.37 -11.42
N PHE A 566 6.96 -17.87 -10.18
CA PHE A 566 8.06 -17.46 -9.30
C PHE A 566 8.68 -18.70 -8.62
N SER A 567 9.91 -18.57 -8.17
CA SER A 567 10.56 -19.59 -7.31
C SER A 567 10.26 -19.29 -5.85
N PRO A 568 9.88 -20.30 -5.04
CA PRO A 568 9.84 -20.14 -3.59
C PRO A 568 11.22 -19.84 -3.05
N GLY A 569 11.29 -18.95 -2.06
CA GLY A 569 12.56 -18.58 -1.44
C GLY A 569 12.35 -17.64 -0.25
N PRO A 570 13.43 -17.19 0.37
CA PRO A 570 13.37 -16.26 1.49
C PRO A 570 12.69 -14.93 1.09
N LEU A 571 11.96 -14.34 2.02
CA LEU A 571 11.39 -13.01 1.82
C LEU A 571 12.44 -11.93 2.01
N MET A 572 12.44 -10.93 1.16
CA MET A 572 13.30 -9.77 1.33
C MET A 572 12.88 -8.93 2.53
N SER A 573 13.73 -8.83 3.54
CA SER A 573 13.41 -8.26 4.85
C SER A 573 12.99 -6.80 4.83
N PRO A 574 13.68 -5.89 4.10
CA PRO A 574 13.24 -4.50 4.03
C PRO A 574 11.87 -4.33 3.38
N ILE A 575 11.53 -5.16 2.40
CA ILE A 575 10.21 -5.16 1.77
C ILE A 575 9.13 -5.63 2.76
N LEU A 576 9.43 -6.61 3.60
CA LEU A 576 8.48 -7.06 4.63
C LEU A 576 8.16 -5.97 5.64
N VAL A 577 9.19 -5.24 6.11
CA VAL A 577 9.01 -4.09 7.01
C VAL A 577 8.16 -3.00 6.35
N LEU A 578 8.40 -2.75 5.07
CA LEU A 578 7.59 -1.83 4.27
C LEU A 578 6.12 -2.29 4.18
N ILE A 579 5.88 -3.56 3.90
CA ILE A 579 4.54 -4.16 3.85
C ILE A 579 3.82 -3.99 5.19
N ILE A 580 4.51 -4.23 6.32
CA ILE A 580 3.96 -4.02 7.67
C ILE A 580 3.50 -2.57 7.85
N ALA A 581 4.33 -1.59 7.51
CA ALA A 581 4.01 -0.18 7.67
C ALA A 581 2.83 0.26 6.78
N ILE A 582 2.81 -0.16 5.51
CA ILE A 582 1.75 0.16 4.55
C ILE A 582 0.42 -0.46 4.98
N ILE A 583 0.40 -1.77 5.25
CA ILE A 583 -0.83 -2.48 5.62
C ILE A 583 -1.40 -1.92 6.91
N TYR A 584 -0.55 -1.66 7.90
CA TYR A 584 -0.99 -1.08 9.17
C TYR A 584 -1.61 0.30 8.94
N GLY A 585 -0.97 1.15 8.14
CA GLY A 585 -1.50 2.48 7.79
C GLY A 585 -2.85 2.43 7.08
N LEU A 586 -2.97 1.60 6.03
CA LEU A 586 -4.20 1.44 5.26
C LEU A 586 -5.35 0.83 6.07
N SER A 587 -5.08 -0.17 6.89
CA SER A 587 -6.11 -0.78 7.75
C SER A 587 -6.65 0.22 8.77
N THR A 588 -5.77 1.03 9.36
CA THR A 588 -6.14 2.06 10.34
C THR A 588 -6.97 3.17 9.70
N ASP A 589 -6.65 3.56 8.47
CA ASP A 589 -7.33 4.61 7.71
C ASP A 589 -8.83 4.30 7.56
N TYR A 590 -9.17 3.17 7.03
CA TYR A 590 -10.58 2.80 6.85
C TYR A 590 -11.34 2.64 8.18
N GLU A 591 -10.68 2.26 9.28
CA GLU A 591 -11.31 2.21 10.61
C GLU A 591 -11.80 3.61 11.02
N VAL A 592 -11.03 4.63 10.71
CA VAL A 592 -11.41 6.03 10.98
C VAL A 592 -12.68 6.41 10.26
N PHE A 593 -12.80 6.08 8.97
CA PHE A 593 -14.00 6.40 8.20
C PHE A 593 -15.25 5.72 8.76
N LEU A 594 -15.13 4.45 9.14
CA LEU A 594 -16.24 3.69 9.71
C LEU A 594 -16.66 4.23 11.09
N VAL A 595 -15.70 4.37 11.99
CA VAL A 595 -15.95 4.77 13.38
C VAL A 595 -16.41 6.24 13.46
N SER A 596 -15.92 7.13 12.58
CA SER A 596 -16.38 8.53 12.56
C SER A 596 -17.88 8.64 12.36
N ARG A 597 -18.49 7.81 11.49
CA ARG A 597 -19.93 7.77 11.28
C ARG A 597 -20.68 7.17 12.45
N MET A 598 -20.10 6.18 13.13
CA MET A 598 -20.70 5.62 14.36
C MET A 598 -20.71 6.66 15.49
N VAL A 599 -19.61 7.42 15.64
CA VAL A 599 -19.50 8.54 16.59
C VAL A 599 -20.53 9.63 16.25
N GLU A 600 -20.71 9.98 14.96
CA GLU A 600 -21.72 10.95 14.51
C GLU A 600 -23.13 10.51 14.91
N ALA A 601 -23.51 9.26 14.60
CA ALA A 601 -24.81 8.70 15.01
C ALA A 601 -24.98 8.67 16.55
N ARG A 602 -23.92 8.34 17.29
CA ARG A 602 -23.93 8.34 18.75
C ARG A 602 -24.18 9.73 19.35
N LYS A 603 -23.57 10.76 18.77
CA LYS A 603 -23.82 12.17 19.18
C LYS A 603 -25.26 12.60 18.97
N GLN A 604 -25.93 12.03 17.96
CA GLN A 604 -27.35 12.25 17.68
C GLN A 604 -28.29 11.45 18.60
N GLY A 605 -27.72 10.71 19.57
CA GLY A 605 -28.48 9.99 20.60
C GLY A 605 -28.79 8.53 20.25
N ALA A 606 -28.23 7.98 19.18
CA ALA A 606 -28.40 6.56 18.85
C ALA A 606 -27.78 5.66 19.94
N THR A 607 -28.34 4.49 20.18
CA THR A 607 -27.74 3.43 20.99
C THR A 607 -26.49 2.89 20.30
N THR A 608 -25.65 2.14 21.01
CA THR A 608 -24.44 1.56 20.42
C THR A 608 -24.78 0.68 19.21
N ASP A 609 -25.78 -0.18 19.29
CA ASP A 609 -26.19 -1.07 18.21
C ASP A 609 -26.77 -0.30 16.99
N GLU A 610 -27.53 0.74 17.24
CA GLU A 610 -28.03 1.64 16.19
C GLU A 610 -26.88 2.42 15.52
N ALA A 611 -25.92 2.89 16.30
CA ALA A 611 -24.75 3.57 15.77
C ALA A 611 -23.90 2.65 14.88
N ILE A 612 -23.71 1.38 15.28
CA ILE A 612 -23.02 0.36 14.47
C ILE A 612 -23.76 0.13 13.15
N ASN A 613 -25.09 -0.14 13.21
CA ASN A 613 -25.88 -0.39 12.02
C ASN A 613 -25.93 0.82 11.08
N SER A 614 -26.12 2.02 11.63
CA SER A 614 -26.13 3.26 10.84
C SER A 614 -24.77 3.55 10.22
N GLY A 615 -23.68 3.45 10.99
CA GLY A 615 -22.33 3.66 10.50
C GLY A 615 -21.98 2.69 9.36
N THR A 616 -22.24 1.40 9.53
CA THR A 616 -21.96 0.38 8.50
C THR A 616 -22.86 0.51 7.27
N ALA A 617 -24.14 0.84 7.45
CA ALA A 617 -25.05 1.03 6.33
C ALA A 617 -24.68 2.20 5.42
N HIS A 618 -24.20 3.33 6.00
CA HIS A 618 -23.82 4.52 5.24
C HIS A 618 -22.42 4.40 4.61
N THR A 619 -21.46 3.78 5.30
CA THR A 619 -20.07 3.73 4.85
C THR A 619 -19.67 2.42 4.19
N GLY A 620 -20.34 1.31 4.51
CA GLY A 620 -19.94 -0.03 4.07
C GLY A 620 -19.84 -0.16 2.55
N GLY A 621 -20.79 0.39 1.81
CA GLY A 621 -20.75 0.38 0.34
C GLY A 621 -19.59 1.20 -0.23
N ILE A 622 -19.27 2.32 0.39
CA ILE A 622 -18.18 3.20 -0.04
C ILE A 622 -16.83 2.55 0.29
N ILE A 623 -16.66 2.04 1.50
CA ILE A 623 -15.44 1.36 1.96
C ILE A 623 -15.15 0.13 1.10
N THR A 624 -16.18 -0.68 0.79
CA THR A 624 -15.98 -1.87 -0.05
C THR A 624 -15.63 -1.50 -1.49
N ALA A 625 -16.23 -0.43 -2.03
CA ALA A 625 -15.87 0.07 -3.35
C ALA A 625 -14.43 0.58 -3.37
N ALA A 626 -14.02 1.32 -2.34
CA ALA A 626 -12.66 1.81 -2.15
C ALA A 626 -11.66 0.64 -2.05
N ALA A 627 -11.92 -0.31 -1.17
CA ALA A 627 -11.07 -1.50 -1.03
C ALA A 627 -10.99 -2.31 -2.35
N LEU A 628 -12.09 -2.47 -3.08
CA LEU A 628 -12.10 -3.15 -4.38
C LEU A 628 -11.23 -2.40 -5.40
N ILE A 629 -11.30 -1.09 -5.44
CA ILE A 629 -10.47 -0.27 -6.33
C ILE A 629 -8.99 -0.44 -5.97
N MET A 630 -8.65 -0.38 -4.67
CA MET A 630 -7.28 -0.60 -4.19
C MET A 630 -6.79 -2.02 -4.51
N ILE A 631 -7.62 -3.05 -4.32
CA ILE A 631 -7.31 -4.43 -4.68
C ILE A 631 -7.03 -4.54 -6.18
N VAL A 632 -7.80 -3.86 -7.02
CA VAL A 632 -7.58 -3.86 -8.47
C VAL A 632 -6.29 -3.15 -8.86
N VAL A 633 -5.97 -2.03 -8.22
CA VAL A 633 -4.68 -1.34 -8.41
C VAL A 633 -3.53 -2.26 -7.99
N ALA A 634 -3.60 -2.86 -6.80
CA ALA A 634 -2.59 -3.80 -6.33
C ALA A 634 -2.49 -5.05 -7.23
N ALA A 635 -3.62 -5.59 -7.71
CA ALA A 635 -3.63 -6.75 -8.59
C ALA A 635 -2.91 -6.50 -9.93
N ALA A 636 -2.91 -5.26 -10.42
CA ALA A 636 -2.13 -4.91 -11.62
C ALA A 636 -0.62 -5.11 -11.39
N PHE A 637 -0.13 -4.89 -10.16
CA PHE A 637 1.24 -5.20 -9.76
C PHE A 637 1.44 -6.68 -9.38
N GLY A 638 0.37 -7.40 -9.04
CA GLY A 638 0.43 -8.83 -8.73
C GLY A 638 0.81 -9.72 -9.93
N PHE A 639 0.68 -9.18 -11.17
CA PHE A 639 1.15 -9.80 -12.40
C PHE A 639 2.52 -9.30 -12.84
N SER A 640 3.25 -8.64 -11.95
CA SER A 640 4.64 -8.23 -12.15
C SER A 640 5.52 -9.45 -12.45
N ASP A 641 6.56 -9.27 -13.24
CA ASP A 641 7.58 -10.28 -13.43
C ASP A 641 8.50 -10.32 -12.21
N ILE A 642 8.76 -9.19 -11.56
CA ILE A 642 9.61 -9.07 -10.38
C ILE A 642 8.89 -9.56 -9.12
N VAL A 643 9.48 -10.53 -8.42
CA VAL A 643 8.86 -11.20 -7.26
C VAL A 643 8.62 -10.23 -6.09
N MET A 644 9.51 -9.28 -5.85
CA MET A 644 9.36 -8.27 -4.79
C MET A 644 8.09 -7.42 -4.97
N MET A 645 7.74 -7.08 -6.22
CA MET A 645 6.49 -6.38 -6.52
C MET A 645 5.26 -7.23 -6.22
N LYS A 646 5.35 -8.56 -6.45
CA LYS A 646 4.30 -9.50 -6.08
C LYS A 646 4.09 -9.53 -4.56
N TYR A 647 5.16 -9.46 -3.73
CA TYR A 647 5.00 -9.43 -2.26
C TYR A 647 4.15 -8.26 -1.82
N ILE A 648 4.46 -7.04 -2.30
CA ILE A 648 3.70 -5.83 -1.97
C ILE A 648 2.25 -5.95 -2.45
N ALA A 649 2.06 -6.39 -3.69
CA ALA A 649 0.75 -6.50 -4.31
C ALA A 649 -0.15 -7.51 -3.56
N PHE A 650 0.30 -8.74 -3.36
CA PHE A 650 -0.47 -9.77 -2.68
C PHE A 650 -0.65 -9.46 -1.20
N GLY A 651 0.35 -8.86 -0.55
CA GLY A 651 0.23 -8.34 0.81
C GLY A 651 -0.93 -7.34 0.94
N MET A 652 -1.00 -6.36 0.04
CA MET A 652 -2.09 -5.39 0.01
C MET A 652 -3.44 -6.03 -0.33
N ILE A 653 -3.48 -6.94 -1.32
CA ILE A 653 -4.73 -7.63 -1.73
C ILE A 653 -5.32 -8.39 -0.55
N PHE A 654 -4.54 -9.24 0.11
CA PHE A 654 -5.03 -10.06 1.22
C PHE A 654 -5.38 -9.21 2.44
N ALA A 655 -4.54 -8.23 2.78
CA ALA A 655 -4.82 -7.33 3.88
C ALA A 655 -6.14 -6.57 3.67
N LEU A 656 -6.31 -5.93 2.52
CA LEU A 656 -7.52 -5.19 2.19
C LEU A 656 -8.75 -6.09 2.09
N PHE A 657 -8.61 -7.28 1.51
CA PHE A 657 -9.71 -8.23 1.42
C PHE A 657 -10.17 -8.69 2.80
N ILE A 658 -9.24 -9.12 3.67
CA ILE A 658 -9.55 -9.56 5.03
C ILE A 658 -10.15 -8.41 5.83
N ASP A 659 -9.52 -7.23 5.77
CA ASP A 659 -9.94 -6.06 6.55
C ASP A 659 -11.31 -5.54 6.11
N ALA A 660 -11.51 -5.26 4.83
CA ALA A 660 -12.75 -4.67 4.32
C ALA A 660 -13.96 -5.61 4.38
N THR A 661 -13.74 -6.93 4.33
CA THR A 661 -14.84 -7.90 4.30
C THR A 661 -15.04 -8.59 5.66
N ILE A 662 -14.05 -9.34 6.14
CA ILE A 662 -14.15 -10.18 7.32
C ILE A 662 -14.12 -9.34 8.59
N VAL A 663 -13.09 -8.51 8.74
CA VAL A 663 -12.89 -7.77 9.98
C VAL A 663 -13.96 -6.68 10.11
N ARG A 664 -14.13 -5.84 9.10
CA ARG A 664 -15.02 -4.67 9.18
C ARG A 664 -16.48 -4.97 9.17
N MET A 665 -16.90 -5.93 8.35
CA MET A 665 -18.33 -6.22 8.20
C MET A 665 -18.85 -7.22 9.25
N LEU A 666 -17.96 -8.04 9.83
CA LEU A 666 -18.34 -9.10 10.75
C LEU A 666 -17.72 -8.92 12.13
N LEU A 667 -16.38 -8.80 12.22
CA LEU A 667 -15.68 -8.80 13.51
C LEU A 667 -15.89 -7.48 14.29
N VAL A 668 -15.74 -6.32 13.64
CA VAL A 668 -15.92 -5.01 14.27
C VAL A 668 -17.32 -4.85 14.85
N PRO A 669 -18.43 -5.10 14.10
CA PRO A 669 -19.78 -5.06 14.65
C PRO A 669 -20.00 -6.04 15.81
N ALA A 670 -19.47 -7.26 15.70
CA ALA A 670 -19.63 -8.28 16.73
C ALA A 670 -18.94 -7.88 18.04
N VAL A 671 -17.67 -7.43 17.97
CA VAL A 671 -16.89 -7.01 19.14
C VAL A 671 -17.47 -5.74 19.77
N MET A 672 -17.86 -4.75 18.95
CA MET A 672 -18.48 -3.52 19.45
C MET A 672 -19.82 -3.80 20.16
N HIS A 673 -20.63 -4.73 19.63
CA HIS A 673 -21.85 -5.17 20.29
C HIS A 673 -21.59 -5.84 21.65
N LEU A 674 -20.51 -6.63 21.76
CA LEU A 674 -20.11 -7.25 23.04
C LEU A 674 -19.64 -6.23 24.07
N LEU A 675 -18.90 -5.21 23.64
CA LEU A 675 -18.38 -4.14 24.51
C LEU A 675 -19.45 -3.09 24.87
N ARG A 676 -20.55 -2.99 24.13
CA ARG A 676 -21.66 -2.05 24.37
C ARG A 676 -21.15 -0.61 24.63
N GLU A 677 -21.56 -0.05 25.80
CA GLU A 677 -21.23 1.34 26.19
C GLU A 677 -19.72 1.53 26.52
N ASP A 678 -19.02 0.47 26.87
CA ASP A 678 -17.57 0.54 27.15
C ASP A 678 -16.77 1.00 25.93
N ASN A 679 -17.26 0.80 24.71
CA ASN A 679 -16.64 1.32 23.49
C ASN A 679 -16.34 2.83 23.56
N TRP A 680 -17.16 3.58 24.28
CA TRP A 680 -17.12 5.04 24.32
C TRP A 680 -16.38 5.59 25.54
N TRP A 681 -15.79 4.71 26.34
CA TRP A 681 -15.11 5.12 27.58
C TRP A 681 -13.81 5.84 27.27
N ALA A 682 -13.59 6.97 27.98
CA ALA A 682 -12.34 7.71 28.00
C ALA A 682 -12.09 8.37 29.35
N PRO A 683 -10.82 8.49 29.78
CA PRO A 683 -10.45 9.32 30.94
C PRO A 683 -10.79 10.80 30.69
N LYS A 684 -11.08 11.54 31.76
CA LYS A 684 -11.51 12.96 31.71
C LYS A 684 -10.55 13.87 30.91
N PHE A 685 -9.25 13.59 30.94
CA PHE A 685 -8.27 14.41 30.20
C PHE A 685 -8.37 14.25 28.68
N ILE A 686 -8.67 13.05 28.18
CA ILE A 686 -8.89 12.79 26.75
C ILE A 686 -10.19 13.48 26.30
N HIS A 687 -11.24 13.43 27.13
CA HIS A 687 -12.50 14.10 26.82
C HIS A 687 -12.30 15.63 26.71
N LYS A 688 -11.54 16.23 27.62
CA LYS A 688 -11.18 17.66 27.53
C LYS A 688 -10.35 17.99 26.27
N ALA A 689 -9.41 17.12 25.91
CA ALA A 689 -8.61 17.31 24.69
C ALA A 689 -9.48 17.23 23.43
N TYR A 690 -10.39 16.26 23.39
CA TYR A 690 -11.36 16.06 22.30
C TYR A 690 -12.27 17.27 22.11
N GLU A 691 -12.84 17.82 23.21
CA GLU A 691 -13.68 19.03 23.16
C GLU A 691 -12.87 20.26 22.69
N LYS A 692 -11.63 20.42 23.14
CA LYS A 692 -10.75 21.53 22.77
C LYS A 692 -10.37 21.51 21.29
N MET A 693 -10.30 20.34 20.66
CA MET A 693 -10.05 20.18 19.22
C MET A 693 -11.29 20.50 18.35
N GLY A 694 -12.42 20.84 18.95
CA GLY A 694 -13.62 21.28 18.23
C GLY A 694 -14.48 20.13 17.69
N HIS A 695 -14.25 18.89 18.16
CA HIS A 695 -15.07 17.72 17.75
C HIS A 695 -16.41 17.63 18.50
N GLY A 696 -16.65 18.53 19.48
CA GLY A 696 -17.86 18.56 20.32
C GLY A 696 -19.03 19.41 19.79
N SER A 697 -18.77 20.31 18.83
CA SER A 697 -19.80 21.23 18.31
C SER A 697 -20.24 20.85 16.90
N GLU A 698 -21.53 20.59 16.72
CA GLU A 698 -22.12 20.54 15.37
C GLU A 698 -21.83 21.86 14.65
N PRO A 699 -21.56 21.81 13.33
CA PRO A 699 -21.55 23.05 12.52
C PRO A 699 -22.94 23.66 12.62
N GLN A 700 -23.10 24.74 13.43
CA GLN A 700 -24.33 25.52 13.46
C GLN A 700 -24.46 26.21 12.10
N LEU A 701 -25.22 25.57 11.24
CA LEU A 701 -25.75 26.22 10.03
C LEU A 701 -27.14 26.73 10.36
N GLU A 702 -27.47 27.93 9.87
CA GLU A 702 -28.83 28.45 9.95
C GLU A 702 -29.80 27.36 9.44
N PRO A 703 -30.95 27.16 10.09
CA PRO A 703 -31.97 26.24 9.59
C PRO A 703 -32.26 26.60 8.13
N VAL A 704 -32.33 25.57 7.27
CA VAL A 704 -32.88 25.78 5.91
C VAL A 704 -34.22 26.42 6.10
N ALA A 705 -34.37 27.68 5.71
CA ALA A 705 -35.67 28.32 5.66
C ALA A 705 -36.59 27.38 4.86
N ALA A 706 -37.70 26.97 5.47
CA ALA A 706 -38.74 26.29 4.72
C ALA A 706 -39.01 27.16 3.47
N PRO A 707 -39.22 26.55 2.29
CA PRO A 707 -39.62 27.36 1.14
C PRO A 707 -40.79 28.21 1.61
N GLU A 708 -40.60 29.54 1.58
CA GLU A 708 -41.70 30.47 1.68
C GLU A 708 -42.71 29.95 0.66
N SER A 709 -43.82 29.39 1.19
CA SER A 709 -45.02 29.25 0.41
C SER A 709 -45.27 30.64 -0.13
N ALA A 710 -45.17 30.84 -1.44
CA ALA A 710 -45.69 31.99 -2.10
C ALA A 710 -47.15 32.12 -1.64
N GLU A 711 -47.39 32.97 -0.67
CA GLU A 711 -48.69 33.56 -0.48
C GLU A 711 -48.89 34.38 -1.74
N GLU A 712 -49.54 33.78 -2.73
CA GLU A 712 -50.21 34.54 -3.78
C GLU A 712 -51.22 35.42 -3.04
N GLU A 713 -50.94 36.71 -3.01
CA GLU A 713 -51.88 37.75 -2.69
C GLU A 713 -53.07 37.60 -3.63
N PHE A 714 -54.15 36.98 -3.11
CA PHE A 714 -55.46 37.06 -3.75
C PHE A 714 -56.01 38.43 -3.47
N ASP A 715 -55.82 39.34 -4.40
CA ASP A 715 -56.54 40.55 -4.50
C ASP A 715 -57.92 40.27 -5.16
N ASP A 716 -58.99 40.73 -4.45
CA ASP A 716 -60.34 41.03 -4.85
C ASP A 716 -61.30 39.93 -5.32
N PRO A 717 -62.34 39.61 -4.52
CA PRO A 717 -63.48 38.75 -4.92
C PRO A 717 -64.60 39.50 -5.56
N ALA A 718 -64.40 39.99 -6.76
CA ALA A 718 -65.50 40.69 -7.48
C ALA A 718 -65.31 40.55 -9.01
N GLU A 719 -65.27 39.40 -9.57
CA GLU A 719 -65.51 39.20 -10.99
C GLU A 719 -65.68 37.74 -11.36
N TYR A 720 -66.73 37.06 -10.88
CA TYR A 720 -67.29 35.92 -11.55
C TYR A 720 -68.79 35.95 -11.45
N ALA A 721 -69.35 36.57 -12.40
CA ALA A 721 -70.73 36.37 -12.76
C ALA A 721 -70.79 35.45 -13.99
N GLU A 722 -71.77 34.52 -13.88
CA GLU A 722 -72.38 33.74 -14.93
C GLU A 722 -71.58 32.86 -15.87
N TYR A 723 -71.61 31.58 -15.59
CA TYR A 723 -71.88 30.55 -16.61
C TYR A 723 -72.76 29.45 -16.00
N GLU A 724 -73.89 29.23 -16.69
CA GLU A 724 -75.02 28.38 -16.33
C GLU A 724 -74.60 26.91 -16.25
N VAL A 725 -75.29 26.23 -15.30
CA VAL A 725 -75.29 24.76 -15.08
C VAL A 725 -76.30 24.22 -16.06
N GLU A 726 -75.95 23.29 -16.92
CA GLU A 726 -76.89 22.30 -17.48
C GLU A 726 -76.80 21.03 -16.74
N GLU A 727 -77.81 20.65 -16.00
CA GLU A 727 -78.08 19.36 -15.45
C GLU A 727 -78.49 18.40 -16.55
N GLU A 728 -77.89 17.25 -16.67
CA GLU A 728 -78.51 16.08 -17.28
C GLU A 728 -78.48 14.92 -16.25
N GLU A 729 -79.72 14.55 -15.92
CA GLU A 729 -80.26 13.48 -15.07
C GLU A 729 -80.17 12.14 -15.78
N GLU A 730 -80.32 11.10 -14.93
CA GLU A 730 -80.70 9.67 -15.22
C GLU A 730 -79.61 8.70 -15.63
N THR A 731 -79.57 7.52 -15.09
CA THR A 731 -80.48 6.58 -14.39
C THR A 731 -79.67 5.41 -13.86
N ALA A 732 -80.00 4.88 -12.69
CA ALA A 732 -79.72 3.50 -12.34
C ALA A 732 -80.94 2.69 -12.94
N PRO A 733 -80.88 1.37 -13.22
CA PRO A 733 -80.73 0.37 -12.17
C PRO A 733 -80.12 -1.01 -12.59
N GLU A 734 -80.15 -1.87 -11.61
CA GLU A 734 -80.44 -3.30 -11.55
C GLU A 734 -79.26 -4.29 -11.33
N GLU A 735 -79.46 -4.95 -10.21
CA GLU A 735 -78.98 -6.26 -9.76
C GLU A 735 -79.00 -7.33 -10.86
N TYR A 736 -78.01 -8.18 -10.87
CA TYR A 736 -78.27 -9.64 -10.89
C TYR A 736 -77.04 -10.45 -10.36
N SER A 737 -77.36 -11.48 -9.64
CA SER A 737 -76.70 -12.44 -8.85
C SER A 737 -75.81 -13.46 -9.59
N ASP A 738 -74.87 -13.99 -8.80
CA ASP A 738 -74.40 -15.37 -8.73
C ASP A 738 -73.78 -16.07 -9.95
N HIS A 739 -72.55 -16.54 -9.85
CA HIS A 739 -72.07 -17.90 -9.72
C HIS A 739 -70.52 -18.01 -10.02
N ASP A 740 -69.85 -18.50 -9.00
CA ASP A 740 -68.90 -19.65 -8.95
C ASP A 740 -67.68 -19.80 -9.91
N GLU A 741 -66.60 -20.25 -9.28
CA GLU A 741 -65.44 -20.99 -9.73
C GLU A 741 -64.16 -20.20 -10.15
N GLY A 742 -63.16 -20.38 -9.25
CA GLY A 742 -61.72 -19.98 -9.35
C GLY A 742 -60.94 -20.79 -10.41
N PRO A 743 -59.60 -20.88 -10.34
CA PRO A 743 -58.64 -19.86 -9.95
C PRO A 743 -57.61 -19.53 -11.09
N GLY A 744 -57.17 -18.33 -11.17
CA GLY A 744 -56.17 -17.92 -12.13
C GLY A 744 -55.21 -16.86 -11.59
N ARG A 745 -53.94 -17.23 -11.50
CA ARG A 745 -52.82 -16.34 -11.19
C ARG A 745 -52.80 -15.13 -12.11
N SER A 746 -52.75 -13.93 -11.56
CA SER A 746 -52.17 -12.78 -12.24
C SER A 746 -51.52 -11.85 -11.22
N GLY A 747 -50.28 -11.44 -11.53
CA GLY A 747 -49.39 -10.69 -10.69
C GLY A 747 -49.93 -9.30 -10.35
N ARG A 748 -49.84 -8.96 -9.10
CA ARG A 748 -49.93 -7.58 -8.65
C ARG A 748 -48.64 -6.86 -8.91
N THR A 749 -48.64 -5.91 -9.79
CA THR A 749 -47.69 -4.79 -9.80
C THR A 749 -47.93 -3.97 -8.53
N ILE A 750 -46.95 -3.98 -7.62
CA ILE A 750 -46.94 -3.09 -6.47
C ILE A 750 -46.30 -1.80 -6.97
N ASP A 751 -47.01 -0.70 -6.96
CA ASP A 751 -46.47 0.65 -7.09
C ASP A 751 -45.58 0.92 -5.89
N ASP A 752 -44.25 0.93 -6.12
CA ASP A 752 -43.23 1.30 -5.15
C ASP A 752 -43.14 2.84 -5.12
N ASP A 753 -43.89 3.45 -4.21
CA ASP A 753 -43.70 4.83 -3.81
C ASP A 753 -43.34 4.89 -2.31
N ASP A 754 -42.11 4.42 -2.02
CA ASP A 754 -41.53 4.52 -0.69
C ASP A 754 -40.23 5.34 -0.75
N SER A 755 -40.34 6.63 -0.51
CA SER A 755 -39.22 7.55 -0.33
C SER A 755 -38.45 7.24 0.95
N LEU A 756 -37.11 7.11 0.85
CA LEU A 756 -36.23 7.04 2.02
C LEU A 756 -36.38 8.30 2.87
N ILE A 757 -36.75 8.09 4.11
CA ILE A 757 -36.79 9.14 5.11
C ILE A 757 -35.33 9.40 5.54
N PRO A 758 -34.82 10.64 5.51
CA PRO A 758 -33.53 10.98 6.08
C PRO A 758 -33.44 10.53 7.54
N PHE A 759 -32.29 10.04 7.96
CA PHE A 759 -32.07 9.54 9.33
C PHE A 759 -32.48 10.58 10.40
N SER A 760 -32.25 11.85 10.13
CA SER A 760 -32.74 12.96 10.99
C SER A 760 -34.24 12.94 11.17
N GLU A 761 -34.99 12.64 10.13
CA GLU A 761 -36.48 12.59 10.19
C GLU A 761 -36.96 11.29 10.84
N LEU A 762 -36.25 10.18 10.64
CA LEU A 762 -36.51 8.91 11.36
C LEU A 762 -36.25 9.08 12.86
N MET A 763 -35.17 9.76 13.24
CA MET A 763 -34.85 10.05 14.62
C MET A 763 -35.80 11.06 15.26
N GLU A 764 -36.29 12.00 14.49
CA GLU A 764 -37.31 12.94 14.95
C GLU A 764 -38.67 12.26 15.19
N ARG A 765 -39.07 11.37 14.32
CA ARG A 765 -40.27 10.53 14.48
C ARG A 765 -40.14 9.57 15.68
N LEU A 766 -38.98 8.92 15.83
CA LEU A 766 -38.69 8.07 17.00
C LEU A 766 -38.67 8.87 18.31
N ALA A 767 -38.11 10.09 18.28
CA ALA A 767 -38.13 10.97 19.44
C ALA A 767 -39.54 11.50 19.78
N GLN A 768 -40.41 11.71 18.78
CA GLN A 768 -41.81 12.06 18.97
C GLN A 768 -42.60 10.88 19.51
N GLU A 769 -42.38 9.69 19.02
CA GLU A 769 -43.02 8.45 19.50
C GLU A 769 -42.61 8.14 20.94
N ARG A 770 -41.37 8.34 21.33
CA ARG A 770 -40.89 8.23 22.71
C ARG A 770 -41.52 9.26 23.63
N ARG A 771 -41.70 10.50 23.22
CA ARG A 771 -42.42 11.55 24.00
C ARG A 771 -43.92 11.27 24.11
N SER A 772 -44.51 10.55 23.18
CA SER A 772 -45.90 10.12 23.26
C SER A 772 -46.12 8.93 24.22
N LEU A 773 -45.11 8.04 24.31
CA LEU A 773 -45.08 6.91 25.24
C LEU A 773 -44.89 7.37 26.71
N ASP A 774 -44.07 8.40 26.94
CA ASP A 774 -43.86 9.00 28.25
C ASP A 774 -45.05 9.84 28.72
N ARG A 775 -46.02 10.18 27.85
CA ARG A 775 -47.27 10.90 28.19
C ARG A 775 -48.49 10.02 28.41
N ALA A 776 -48.36 8.66 28.28
CA ALA A 776 -49.46 7.75 28.57
C ALA A 776 -49.68 7.65 30.08
N PRO A 777 -50.92 7.80 30.57
CA PRO A 777 -51.20 7.80 32.01
C PRO A 777 -50.89 6.43 32.63
N GLN A 778 -50.21 6.45 33.78
CA GLN A 778 -49.95 5.27 34.60
C GLN A 778 -51.26 4.50 34.89
N ARG A 779 -51.35 3.29 34.38
CA ARG A 779 -52.41 2.37 34.72
C ARG A 779 -52.18 1.82 36.13
N ARG A 780 -53.28 1.94 36.96
CA ARG A 780 -53.48 1.45 38.32
C ARG A 780 -52.84 0.09 38.56
N GLU A 781 -52.21 -0.01 39.73
CA GLU A 781 -51.79 -1.26 40.37
C GLU A 781 -52.92 -2.26 40.46
N LEU A 782 -52.71 -3.48 40.03
CA LEU A 782 -53.52 -4.66 40.36
C LEU A 782 -52.95 -5.32 41.62
N PRO A 783 -53.78 -5.90 42.53
CA PRO A 783 -53.35 -6.41 43.80
C PRO A 783 -52.57 -7.73 43.67
N ARG A 784 -51.58 -7.90 44.57
CA ARG A 784 -50.81 -9.12 44.76
C ARG A 784 -51.71 -10.30 45.11
N ALA A 785 -51.63 -11.38 44.35
CA ALA A 785 -52.04 -12.70 44.77
C ALA A 785 -50.96 -13.36 45.60
N LYS A 786 -51.36 -13.99 46.70
CA LYS A 786 -50.56 -14.70 47.68
C LYS A 786 -49.94 -15.97 47.13
N ASP A 787 -48.79 -16.30 47.67
CA ASP A 787 -48.11 -17.58 47.58
C ASP A 787 -49.05 -18.74 47.88
N GLU A 788 -48.92 -19.86 47.18
CA GLU A 788 -49.01 -21.22 47.62
C GLU A 788 -48.37 -22.19 46.62
N ASP A 789 -47.34 -22.83 47.09
CA ASP A 789 -46.75 -24.15 46.84
C ASP A 789 -47.12 -24.94 45.57
N PHE A 790 -46.14 -25.23 44.71
CA PHE A 790 -45.59 -26.56 44.45
C PHE A 790 -44.30 -26.44 43.64
#